data_c4d99c521be5dc127f41f0b41d7891a6
#
_entry.id   c4d99c521be5dc127f41f0b41d7891a6
#
_cell.length_a   1.000
_cell.length_b   1.000
_cell.length_c   1.000
_cell.angle_alpha   90.00
_cell.angle_beta   90.00
_cell.angle_gamma   90.00
#
_symmetry.space_group_name_H-M   'P 1'
#
loop_
_entity.id
_entity.type
_entity.pdbx_description
1 polymer ?
#
loop_
_entity_poly.entity_id
_entity_poly.type
_entity_poly.pdbx_seq_one_letter_code
_entity_poly.pdbx_strand_id
1 'polypeptide(L)'
;MKNFRFCFAALLLCVFVFTANAQTKTSAVTEPAPAKGSFVLPPEKAKPVVVPRFETPPVIDGKLDDEVWKNAVLLKDFYQIQPGDNTAPSKPTVVLIGFDPKFLYIAFRATDERDKIRATVAKRDNIFNDDYVGFFLDTFNDKRKAFEVFFNPLGIQGDGILTEGRGEDFSVDLLMESKGVVHETGFDVEVAIPFKSLRFEAGKGKLWGAHFFRRIKRFENELDSWMPFSRSIDSNLSQAGHLTGLEGISVERTIELIPSFTVSQNSRFVGSFPPIPAGGDPGRIVNEPVGFDVGLTAKFIPSSAVTVDLAVNPDFAQVEADQLVVTANQRFPIFFPEKRPFLLEGIDIFQTPITAVHTRAIVDPDVAVKTTGKVGRNTFGLMVASDNGPGNLSADDRGSLASCIERRSLFNPSEVCNAERFLDKNAYIAVMRLKRDVGKENSVGMLATSYNFIEKHNQVLGFDGRFRLDKQTTASFQVLGTTSRNFFFDPDDGINRYRTGNGFGYTAEYNISGRNWGGFVYGEGFTQDYRADVGFVQRTNSNFNMASIRYNSDPDPKKTIISYHLHSSAHVDYDWQGRMYTWENENLVELQLPQNSWVGAWWEPGYERLFDREFGATREARPCDPSGQDFNLPLSQRRPPCTFFGASSERPSSKQHLSFYAGSNPGKKLSFNGQITQRWGHFDLDFGNGSKYPRVSPFALELAADKAAAEAAGQCAPSIPVKDRPAVCTAVAPLDPGRGKLIQFNAGITYRPTNELSGSFSINSQQLKRYDTDRYAFKINILTLRGTYQFTKATFTRLILDYNTLDSRLRAQALFGWTPSPGTAFYAGYNDDLNYDTLHPFTRQLVPGFRRNSRTLFIKMSYLIRRGF
;
A
#
# COMPACT_ATOMS: atom_id res chain seq x y z
N MET A 1 -37.45 9.67 4.02
CA MET A 1 -37.50 9.30 2.59
C MET A 1 -37.93 10.42 1.64
N LYS A 2 -38.56 11.49 2.06
CA LYS A 2 -38.96 12.60 1.17
C LYS A 2 -37.84 13.61 0.89
N ASN A 3 -36.89 13.80 1.78
CA ASN A 3 -35.77 14.75 1.63
C ASN A 3 -34.58 14.22 0.83
N PHE A 4 -34.50 12.89 0.64
CA PHE A 4 -33.42 12.26 -0.13
C PHE A 4 -33.56 12.47 -1.66
N ARG A 5 -34.78 12.66 -2.15
CA ARG A 5 -35.04 12.91 -3.59
C ARG A 5 -34.66 14.32 -4.03
N PHE A 6 -34.59 15.28 -3.11
CA PHE A 6 -34.29 16.68 -3.44
C PHE A 6 -32.78 16.95 -3.59
N CYS A 7 -31.94 16.32 -2.80
CA CYS A 7 -30.47 16.48 -2.92
C CYS A 7 -29.90 15.77 -4.17
N PHE A 8 -30.40 14.58 -4.50
CA PHE A 8 -29.96 13.86 -5.70
C PHE A 8 -30.45 14.54 -7.00
N ALA A 9 -31.64 15.12 -7.00
CA ALA A 9 -32.18 15.90 -8.11
C ALA A 9 -31.42 17.24 -8.31
N ALA A 10 -30.96 17.89 -7.22
CA ALA A 10 -30.18 19.11 -7.29
C ALA A 10 -28.75 18.87 -7.80
N LEU A 11 -28.12 17.75 -7.45
CA LEU A 11 -26.81 17.36 -7.99
C LEU A 11 -26.88 16.96 -9.48
N LEU A 12 -27.93 16.26 -9.88
CA LEU A 12 -28.19 15.94 -11.30
C LEU A 12 -28.55 17.18 -12.13
N LEU A 13 -29.23 18.19 -11.57
CA LEU A 13 -29.54 19.43 -12.26
C LEU A 13 -28.30 20.31 -12.49
N CYS A 14 -27.32 20.30 -11.57
CA CYS A 14 -26.07 21.03 -11.78
C CYS A 14 -25.22 20.45 -12.93
N VAL A 15 -25.27 19.13 -13.15
CA VAL A 15 -24.55 18.48 -14.27
C VAL A 15 -25.23 18.73 -15.62
N PHE A 16 -26.56 18.91 -15.65
CA PHE A 16 -27.32 19.14 -16.91
C PHE A 16 -27.34 20.59 -17.39
N VAL A 17 -27.03 21.56 -16.56
CA VAL A 17 -27.03 22.99 -16.95
C VAL A 17 -25.81 23.38 -17.79
N PHE A 18 -24.74 22.60 -17.80
CA PHE A 18 -23.55 22.91 -18.62
C PHE A 18 -23.59 22.43 -20.08
N THR A 19 -24.63 21.69 -20.50
CA THR A 19 -24.68 21.15 -21.87
C THR A 19 -25.65 21.86 -22.82
N ALA A 20 -26.31 22.91 -22.40
CA ALA A 20 -27.35 23.57 -23.22
C ALA A 20 -27.00 25.03 -23.50
N ASN A 21 -25.93 25.32 -24.27
CA ASN A 21 -25.77 26.55 -25.01
C ASN A 21 -24.68 26.48 -26.09
N ALA A 22 -24.86 25.60 -27.06
CA ALA A 22 -24.16 25.71 -28.36
C ALA A 22 -25.16 26.17 -29.43
N GLN A 23 -25.43 27.46 -29.49
CA GLN A 23 -26.11 28.05 -30.64
C GLN A 23 -25.12 28.16 -31.80
N THR A 24 -25.38 27.40 -32.84
CA THR A 24 -24.75 27.50 -34.16
C THR A 24 -24.92 28.90 -34.74
N LYS A 25 -23.83 29.66 -34.78
CA LYS A 25 -23.68 30.77 -35.74
C LYS A 25 -22.85 30.26 -36.91
N THR A 26 -23.47 30.09 -38.03
CA THR A 26 -22.81 29.90 -39.31
C THR A 26 -22.03 31.16 -39.67
N SER A 27 -20.70 31.06 -39.65
CA SER A 27 -19.79 32.08 -40.18
C SER A 27 -18.66 31.36 -40.91
N ALA A 28 -18.24 31.96 -42.02
CA ALA A 28 -17.33 31.50 -43.03
C ALA A 28 -16.19 30.62 -42.54
N VAL A 29 -15.92 29.56 -43.31
CA VAL A 29 -14.84 28.61 -43.13
C VAL A 29 -13.50 29.32 -43.24
N THR A 30 -12.97 29.76 -42.11
CA THR A 30 -11.53 29.88 -41.89
C THR A 30 -11.11 28.56 -41.24
N GLU A 31 -10.14 27.86 -41.83
CA GLU A 31 -9.58 26.67 -41.14
C GLU A 31 -9.28 27.04 -39.67
N PRO A 32 -9.88 26.33 -38.72
CA PRO A 32 -9.56 26.60 -37.31
C PRO A 32 -8.08 26.33 -37.10
N ALA A 33 -7.36 27.31 -36.54
CA ALA A 33 -6.01 27.08 -36.05
C ALA A 33 -6.01 25.78 -35.21
N PRO A 34 -5.05 24.88 -35.40
CA PRO A 34 -5.03 23.63 -34.71
C PRO A 34 -5.16 23.90 -33.21
N ALA A 35 -6.10 23.23 -32.55
CA ALA A 35 -6.33 23.35 -31.12
C ALA A 35 -4.99 23.10 -30.43
N LYS A 36 -4.59 23.93 -29.44
CA LYS A 36 -3.37 23.73 -28.64
C LYS A 36 -3.29 22.29 -28.20
N GLY A 37 -2.22 21.56 -28.59
CA GLY A 37 -2.03 20.15 -28.27
C GLY A 37 -2.68 19.15 -29.23
N SER A 38 -3.28 19.59 -30.36
CA SER A 38 -3.61 18.69 -31.45
C SER A 38 -2.30 18.34 -32.18
N PHE A 39 -1.87 17.10 -32.03
CA PHE A 39 -0.73 16.56 -32.75
C PHE A 39 -1.24 15.72 -33.92
N VAL A 40 -0.70 15.95 -35.10
CA VAL A 40 -0.91 15.06 -36.25
C VAL A 40 0.19 14.01 -36.22
N LEU A 41 -0.21 12.76 -36.03
CA LEU A 41 0.75 11.64 -36.03
C LEU A 41 1.44 11.55 -37.40
N PRO A 42 2.79 11.60 -37.46
CA PRO A 42 3.51 11.44 -38.71
C PRO A 42 3.14 10.10 -39.38
N PRO A 43 2.96 10.08 -40.70
CA PRO A 43 2.53 8.88 -41.43
C PRO A 43 3.42 7.66 -41.19
N GLU A 44 4.73 7.86 -40.98
CA GLU A 44 5.69 6.81 -40.69
C GLU A 44 5.46 6.19 -39.29
N LYS A 45 5.02 6.95 -38.32
CA LYS A 45 4.71 6.46 -36.95
C LYS A 45 3.28 5.90 -36.82
N ALA A 46 2.42 6.18 -37.78
CA ALA A 46 1.08 5.61 -37.83
C ALA A 46 1.05 4.14 -38.29
N LYS A 47 2.13 3.69 -38.95
CA LYS A 47 2.24 2.31 -39.46
C LYS A 47 2.88 1.41 -38.40
N PRO A 48 2.43 0.14 -38.29
CA PRO A 48 3.12 -0.84 -37.46
C PRO A 48 4.56 -1.02 -37.90
N VAL A 49 5.46 -1.10 -36.95
CA VAL A 49 6.89 -1.36 -37.16
C VAL A 49 7.09 -2.86 -37.26
N VAL A 50 7.68 -3.31 -38.34
CA VAL A 50 8.02 -4.72 -38.53
C VAL A 50 9.34 -5.00 -37.83
N VAL A 51 9.33 -5.87 -36.82
CA VAL A 51 10.51 -6.27 -36.06
C VAL A 51 11.25 -7.35 -36.84
N PRO A 52 12.53 -7.16 -37.20
CA PRO A 52 13.29 -8.14 -37.93
C PRO A 52 13.71 -9.31 -37.05
N ARG A 53 13.79 -10.50 -37.67
CA ARG A 53 14.31 -11.69 -37.02
C ARG A 53 15.82 -11.73 -37.14
N PHE A 54 16.52 -11.97 -36.04
CA PHE A 54 17.96 -12.17 -36.00
C PHE A 54 18.30 -13.65 -36.24
N GLU A 55 19.35 -13.91 -36.96
CA GLU A 55 19.87 -15.24 -37.15
C GLU A 55 20.87 -15.64 -36.08
N THR A 56 21.60 -14.65 -35.55
CA THR A 56 22.52 -14.80 -34.42
C THR A 56 22.13 -13.85 -33.30
N PRO A 57 22.13 -14.28 -32.02
CA PRO A 57 21.84 -13.40 -30.91
C PRO A 57 22.97 -12.38 -30.69
N PRO A 58 22.65 -11.14 -30.25
CA PRO A 58 23.66 -10.21 -29.76
C PRO A 58 24.26 -10.68 -28.43
N VAL A 59 25.46 -10.24 -28.12
CA VAL A 59 26.08 -10.39 -26.81
C VAL A 59 25.63 -9.23 -25.93
N ILE A 60 24.99 -9.49 -24.80
CA ILE A 60 24.46 -8.44 -23.90
C ILE A 60 25.58 -7.95 -22.97
N ASP A 61 26.49 -7.13 -23.51
CA ASP A 61 27.66 -6.59 -22.79
C ASP A 61 27.57 -5.06 -22.56
N GLY A 62 26.55 -4.42 -23.14
CA GLY A 62 26.29 -2.99 -23.07
C GLY A 62 26.99 -2.18 -24.16
N LYS A 63 27.48 -2.84 -25.19
CA LYS A 63 28.11 -2.20 -26.35
C LYS A 63 27.35 -2.56 -27.61
N LEU A 64 26.98 -1.57 -28.40
CA LEU A 64 26.23 -1.75 -29.64
C LEU A 64 27.20 -1.92 -30.84
N ASP A 65 28.20 -2.79 -30.69
CA ASP A 65 29.22 -3.06 -31.73
C ASP A 65 29.04 -4.40 -32.47
N ASP A 66 28.10 -5.24 -31.99
CA ASP A 66 27.74 -6.48 -32.68
C ASP A 66 27.11 -6.21 -34.06
N GLU A 67 27.55 -6.96 -35.07
CA GLU A 67 27.09 -6.85 -36.48
C GLU A 67 25.55 -7.03 -36.58
N VAL A 68 24.96 -7.84 -35.71
CA VAL A 68 23.52 -8.12 -35.74
C VAL A 68 22.68 -6.87 -35.53
N TRP A 69 23.17 -5.86 -34.78
CA TRP A 69 22.45 -4.61 -34.55
C TRP A 69 22.29 -3.76 -35.82
N LYS A 70 23.11 -4.00 -36.87
CA LYS A 70 22.92 -3.35 -38.17
C LYS A 70 21.66 -3.81 -38.89
N ASN A 71 21.16 -5.00 -38.55
CA ASN A 71 19.92 -5.57 -39.10
C ASN A 71 18.68 -5.22 -38.24
N ALA A 72 18.86 -4.55 -37.12
CA ALA A 72 17.76 -4.15 -36.24
C ALA A 72 16.89 -3.07 -36.87
N VAL A 73 15.59 -3.03 -36.53
CA VAL A 73 14.77 -1.85 -36.83
C VAL A 73 15.16 -0.70 -35.93
N LEU A 74 15.33 0.47 -36.53
CA LEU A 74 15.77 1.70 -35.87
C LEU A 74 14.56 2.61 -35.57
N LEU A 75 14.35 2.95 -34.31
CA LEU A 75 13.39 3.94 -33.88
C LEU A 75 14.13 5.19 -33.40
N LYS A 76 13.73 6.34 -33.92
CA LYS A 76 14.31 7.67 -33.65
C LYS A 76 13.24 8.74 -33.62
N ASP A 77 13.66 10.00 -33.57
CA ASP A 77 12.77 11.16 -33.61
C ASP A 77 11.78 11.16 -32.45
N PHE A 78 12.34 11.15 -31.23
CA PHE A 78 11.60 11.22 -29.99
C PHE A 78 10.98 12.62 -29.81
N TYR A 79 9.95 12.69 -28.99
CA TYR A 79 9.26 13.92 -28.58
C TYR A 79 9.43 14.13 -27.08
N GLN A 80 9.82 15.32 -26.67
CA GLN A 80 9.74 15.73 -25.28
C GLN A 80 8.27 15.94 -24.89
N ILE A 81 7.76 15.07 -24.04
CA ILE A 81 6.37 15.12 -23.56
C ILE A 81 6.24 15.79 -22.19
N GLN A 82 7.36 15.91 -21.44
CA GLN A 82 7.47 16.62 -20.16
C GLN A 82 8.87 17.24 -20.03
N PRO A 83 9.00 18.50 -19.58
CA PRO A 83 7.97 19.48 -19.32
C PRO A 83 7.38 20.08 -20.61
N GLY A 84 7.90 19.71 -21.77
CA GLY A 84 7.39 20.11 -23.08
C GLY A 84 6.02 19.50 -23.40
N ASP A 85 5.54 19.75 -24.61
CA ASP A 85 4.30 19.24 -25.15
C ASP A 85 4.53 18.80 -26.60
N ASN A 86 5.14 17.63 -26.76
CA ASN A 86 5.58 17.10 -28.04
C ASN A 86 6.60 18.03 -28.77
N THR A 87 7.48 18.65 -28.00
CA THR A 87 8.58 19.46 -28.53
C THR A 87 9.80 18.60 -28.83
N ALA A 88 10.83 19.18 -29.44
CA ALA A 88 12.08 18.48 -29.68
C ALA A 88 12.76 18.12 -28.34
N PRO A 89 13.28 16.91 -28.17
CA PRO A 89 14.01 16.51 -26.96
C PRO A 89 15.33 17.26 -26.82
N SER A 90 15.78 17.45 -25.57
CA SER A 90 17.07 18.13 -25.31
C SER A 90 18.28 17.34 -25.77
N LYS A 91 18.17 16.02 -25.84
CA LYS A 91 19.21 15.08 -26.27
C LYS A 91 18.60 13.94 -27.10
N PRO A 92 19.27 13.53 -28.20
CA PRO A 92 18.76 12.46 -29.05
C PRO A 92 18.80 11.09 -28.36
N THR A 93 17.82 10.27 -28.72
CA THR A 93 17.70 8.87 -28.30
C THR A 93 17.37 8.00 -29.51
N VAL A 94 18.00 6.83 -29.58
CA VAL A 94 17.76 5.82 -30.60
C VAL A 94 17.46 4.51 -29.93
N VAL A 95 16.50 3.76 -30.49
CA VAL A 95 16.17 2.39 -30.06
C VAL A 95 16.35 1.44 -31.24
N LEU A 96 17.00 0.32 -30.99
CA LEU A 96 17.20 -0.79 -31.92
C LEU A 96 16.39 -1.99 -31.42
N ILE A 97 15.64 -2.65 -32.30
CA ILE A 97 14.81 -3.79 -31.92
C ILE A 97 15.01 -4.93 -32.92
N GLY A 98 15.10 -6.15 -32.42
CA GLY A 98 15.07 -7.38 -33.17
C GLY A 98 14.63 -8.54 -32.28
N PHE A 99 14.45 -9.72 -32.86
CA PHE A 99 14.07 -10.90 -32.08
C PHE A 99 14.64 -12.18 -32.73
N ASP A 100 14.78 -13.22 -31.92
CA ASP A 100 14.94 -14.60 -32.35
C ASP A 100 13.76 -15.44 -31.83
N PRO A 101 13.69 -16.76 -32.06
CA PRO A 101 12.60 -17.56 -31.57
C PRO A 101 12.40 -17.57 -30.03
N LYS A 102 13.43 -17.20 -29.27
CA LYS A 102 13.45 -17.29 -27.80
C LYS A 102 13.43 -15.94 -27.07
N PHE A 103 14.00 -14.90 -27.72
CA PHE A 103 14.23 -13.60 -27.09
C PHE A 103 13.77 -12.43 -27.96
N LEU A 104 13.24 -11.42 -27.32
CA LEU A 104 13.09 -10.06 -27.83
C LEU A 104 14.33 -9.27 -27.39
N TYR A 105 15.04 -8.67 -28.35
CA TYR A 105 16.23 -7.83 -28.14
C TYR A 105 15.88 -6.37 -28.32
N ILE A 106 16.23 -5.56 -27.37
CA ILE A 106 16.02 -4.10 -27.40
C ILE A 106 17.33 -3.45 -26.96
N ALA A 107 17.78 -2.45 -27.73
CA ALA A 107 18.93 -1.66 -27.33
C ALA A 107 18.63 -0.18 -27.43
N PHE A 108 19.15 0.59 -26.48
CA PHE A 108 19.03 2.03 -26.40
C PHE A 108 20.40 2.66 -26.57
N ARG A 109 20.48 3.69 -27.42
CA ARG A 109 21.60 4.62 -27.48
C ARG A 109 21.10 6.01 -27.07
N ALA A 110 21.51 6.47 -25.92
CA ALA A 110 21.11 7.73 -25.34
C ALA A 110 22.28 8.71 -25.32
N THR A 111 22.28 9.66 -26.26
CA THR A 111 23.34 10.66 -26.35
C THR A 111 23.30 11.60 -25.17
N ASP A 112 24.46 11.86 -24.52
CA ASP A 112 24.60 12.79 -23.43
C ASP A 112 26.08 13.09 -23.10
N GLU A 113 26.33 14.05 -22.20
CA GLU A 113 27.65 14.36 -21.64
C GLU A 113 27.89 13.43 -20.43
N ARG A 114 29.00 12.69 -20.46
CA ARG A 114 29.34 11.65 -19.47
C ARG A 114 29.24 12.15 -18.02
N ASP A 115 29.75 13.33 -17.73
CA ASP A 115 29.79 13.92 -16.37
C ASP A 115 28.40 14.36 -15.87
N LYS A 116 27.43 14.55 -16.76
CA LYS A 116 26.06 14.98 -16.46
C LYS A 116 25.13 13.84 -16.21
N ILE A 117 25.44 12.63 -16.66
CA ILE A 117 24.59 11.46 -16.53
C ILE A 117 24.44 11.08 -15.04
N ARG A 118 23.19 10.87 -14.60
CA ARG A 118 22.90 10.32 -13.27
C ARG A 118 22.82 8.82 -13.38
N ALA A 119 23.77 8.13 -12.76
CA ALA A 119 23.86 6.67 -12.77
C ALA A 119 24.38 6.18 -11.42
N THR A 120 23.59 5.39 -10.70
CA THR A 120 23.99 4.79 -9.43
C THR A 120 23.97 3.27 -9.52
N VAL A 121 24.84 2.62 -8.76
CA VAL A 121 24.74 1.17 -8.54
C VAL A 121 23.59 0.96 -7.57
N ALA A 122 22.41 0.61 -8.09
CA ALA A 122 21.19 0.48 -7.33
C ALA A 122 20.75 -1.00 -7.21
N LYS A 123 19.89 -1.30 -6.26
CA LYS A 123 19.08 -2.51 -6.29
C LYS A 123 18.03 -2.36 -7.40
N ARG A 124 17.61 -3.48 -8.00
CA ARG A 124 16.43 -3.56 -8.89
C ARG A 124 15.26 -2.75 -8.29
N ASP A 125 14.49 -2.07 -9.14
CA ASP A 125 13.35 -1.20 -8.85
C ASP A 125 13.68 0.08 -8.06
N ASN A 126 14.95 0.35 -7.82
CA ASN A 126 15.39 1.54 -7.08
C ASN A 126 16.19 2.52 -7.95
N ILE A 127 15.89 2.56 -9.25
CA ILE A 127 16.61 3.31 -10.29
C ILE A 127 15.99 4.69 -10.60
N PHE A 128 14.77 4.97 -10.13
CA PHE A 128 13.98 6.12 -10.59
C PHE A 128 14.50 7.49 -10.14
N ASN A 129 15.58 7.54 -9.37
CA ASN A 129 16.33 8.77 -9.08
C ASN A 129 17.44 9.05 -10.09
N ASP A 130 17.79 8.09 -10.93
CA ASP A 130 18.77 8.21 -12.01
C ASP A 130 18.13 8.69 -13.32
N ASP A 131 18.95 8.98 -14.33
CA ASP A 131 18.50 9.00 -15.71
C ASP A 131 18.14 7.57 -16.09
N TYR A 132 17.16 7.38 -16.96
CA TYR A 132 16.79 6.05 -17.41
C TYR A 132 16.18 6.03 -18.81
N VAL A 133 16.24 4.90 -19.43
CA VAL A 133 15.54 4.54 -20.66
C VAL A 133 14.57 3.39 -20.36
N GLY A 134 13.55 3.20 -21.17
CA GLY A 134 12.63 2.10 -20.95
C GLY A 134 11.51 2.04 -21.97
N PHE A 135 10.58 1.15 -21.74
CA PHE A 135 9.45 0.93 -22.65
C PHE A 135 8.22 0.40 -21.91
N PHE A 136 7.07 0.65 -22.49
CA PHE A 136 5.82 -0.07 -22.23
C PHE A 136 5.54 -1.03 -23.38
N LEU A 137 5.09 -2.25 -23.03
CA LEU A 137 4.82 -3.29 -24.01
C LEU A 137 3.47 -3.97 -23.71
N ASP A 138 2.44 -3.60 -24.46
CA ASP A 138 1.12 -4.23 -24.45
C ASP A 138 1.10 -5.40 -25.43
N THR A 139 1.45 -6.57 -24.93
CA THR A 139 1.61 -7.80 -25.70
C THR A 139 0.32 -8.47 -26.17
N PHE A 140 -0.84 -7.98 -25.69
CA PHE A 140 -2.18 -8.37 -26.15
C PHE A 140 -2.84 -7.29 -27.01
N ASN A 141 -2.26 -6.10 -27.07
CA ASN A 141 -2.79 -4.91 -27.73
C ASN A 141 -4.24 -4.59 -27.30
N ASP A 142 -4.51 -4.77 -26.01
CA ASP A 142 -5.85 -4.56 -25.44
C ASP A 142 -6.01 -3.18 -24.79
N LYS A 143 -4.92 -2.38 -24.72
CA LYS A 143 -4.86 -1.02 -24.20
C LYS A 143 -5.28 -0.89 -22.74
N ARG A 144 -5.05 -1.95 -21.95
CA ARG A 144 -5.45 -1.99 -20.54
C ARG A 144 -4.28 -2.31 -19.63
N LYS A 145 -3.35 -3.11 -20.14
CA LYS A 145 -2.23 -3.59 -19.36
C LYS A 145 -0.99 -3.68 -20.24
N ALA A 146 0.13 -3.19 -19.73
CA ALA A 146 1.43 -3.34 -20.39
C ALA A 146 2.48 -3.76 -19.37
N PHE A 147 3.45 -4.52 -19.82
CA PHE A 147 4.72 -4.62 -19.11
C PHE A 147 5.42 -3.28 -19.23
N GLU A 148 5.92 -2.77 -18.12
CA GLU A 148 6.76 -1.58 -18.07
C GLU A 148 8.15 -1.97 -17.58
N VAL A 149 9.16 -1.55 -18.33
CA VAL A 149 10.53 -1.90 -18.03
C VAL A 149 11.42 -0.69 -18.25
N PHE A 150 12.23 -0.39 -17.25
CA PHE A 150 13.16 0.72 -17.25
C PHE A 150 14.56 0.26 -16.89
N PHE A 151 15.55 1.00 -17.39
CA PHE A 151 16.96 0.73 -17.14
C PHE A 151 17.69 2.04 -16.87
N ASN A 152 18.46 2.08 -15.77
CA ASN A 152 19.39 3.18 -15.59
C ASN A 152 20.62 3.02 -16.53
N PRO A 153 21.54 4.01 -16.63
CA PRO A 153 22.69 3.94 -17.54
C PRO A 153 23.65 2.78 -17.30
N LEU A 154 23.55 2.09 -16.16
CA LEU A 154 24.33 0.88 -15.85
C LEU A 154 23.57 -0.42 -16.22
N GLY A 155 22.39 -0.31 -16.83
CA GLY A 155 21.54 -1.44 -17.18
C GLY A 155 20.87 -2.12 -15.97
N ILE A 156 20.74 -1.40 -14.85
CA ILE A 156 20.00 -1.90 -13.69
C ILE A 156 18.52 -1.70 -13.94
N GLN A 157 17.74 -2.74 -13.67
CA GLN A 157 16.34 -2.89 -14.03
C GLN A 157 15.42 -2.25 -13.01
N GLY A 158 14.33 -1.65 -13.51
CA GLY A 158 13.11 -1.37 -12.78
C GLY A 158 11.97 -1.84 -13.66
N ASP A 159 11.18 -2.80 -13.21
CA ASP A 159 10.16 -3.42 -14.04
C ASP A 159 8.88 -3.71 -13.25
N GLY A 160 7.78 -3.68 -13.97
CA GLY A 160 6.46 -3.81 -13.40
C GLY A 160 5.39 -3.95 -14.45
N ILE A 161 4.19 -3.63 -14.03
CA ILE A 161 2.99 -3.70 -14.84
C ILE A 161 2.21 -2.40 -14.71
N LEU A 162 2.02 -1.72 -15.84
CA LEU A 162 1.07 -0.62 -15.96
C LEU A 162 -0.33 -1.17 -16.20
N THR A 163 -1.30 -0.77 -15.37
CA THR A 163 -2.73 -1.06 -15.58
C THR A 163 -3.51 0.24 -15.70
N GLU A 164 -4.18 0.43 -16.83
CA GLU A 164 -4.98 1.64 -17.09
C GLU A 164 -6.03 1.89 -16.00
N GLY A 165 -5.99 3.10 -15.43
CA GLY A 165 -6.87 3.53 -14.34
C GLY A 165 -6.50 3.00 -12.96
N ARG A 166 -5.35 2.30 -12.82
CA ARG A 166 -4.80 1.86 -11.52
C ARG A 166 -3.36 2.29 -11.30
N GLY A 167 -2.63 2.61 -12.40
CA GLY A 167 -1.23 3.02 -12.34
C GLY A 167 -0.24 1.88 -12.47
N GLU A 168 0.96 2.13 -12.03
CA GLU A 168 2.15 1.30 -12.14
C GLU A 168 2.31 0.41 -10.89
N ASP A 169 2.66 -0.86 -11.11
CA ASP A 169 2.91 -1.84 -10.04
C ASP A 169 4.29 -2.49 -10.26
N PHE A 170 5.30 -1.99 -9.56
CA PHE A 170 6.69 -2.49 -9.58
C PHE A 170 6.92 -3.67 -8.63
N SER A 171 5.89 -4.32 -8.14
CA SER A 171 6.04 -5.53 -7.32
C SER A 171 6.26 -6.80 -8.13
N VAL A 172 6.12 -6.73 -9.45
CA VAL A 172 6.24 -7.86 -10.39
C VAL A 172 7.59 -7.82 -11.08
N ASP A 173 8.41 -8.81 -10.80
CA ASP A 173 9.74 -8.99 -11.42
C ASP A 173 9.68 -9.78 -12.72
N LEU A 174 10.26 -9.24 -13.79
CA LEU A 174 10.47 -9.93 -15.07
C LEU A 174 11.89 -10.49 -15.16
N LEU A 175 11.98 -11.76 -15.52
CA LEU A 175 13.28 -12.36 -15.77
C LEU A 175 13.80 -11.92 -17.14
N MET A 176 14.88 -11.14 -17.16
CA MET A 176 15.55 -10.67 -18.37
C MET A 176 17.03 -10.42 -18.11
N GLU A 177 17.80 -10.35 -19.18
CA GLU A 177 19.19 -9.96 -19.15
C GLU A 177 19.34 -8.51 -19.62
N SER A 178 20.15 -7.72 -18.94
CA SER A 178 20.42 -6.34 -19.32
C SER A 178 21.79 -5.87 -18.88
N LYS A 179 22.39 -5.02 -19.70
CA LYS A 179 23.68 -4.39 -19.42
C LYS A 179 23.69 -2.98 -19.98
N GLY A 180 24.25 -2.04 -19.21
CA GLY A 180 24.44 -0.67 -19.66
C GLY A 180 25.88 -0.23 -19.48
N VAL A 181 26.37 0.62 -20.38
CA VAL A 181 27.73 1.19 -20.37
C VAL A 181 27.65 2.69 -20.64
N VAL A 182 28.26 3.47 -19.72
CA VAL A 182 28.42 4.93 -19.87
C VAL A 182 29.73 5.22 -20.59
N HIS A 183 29.64 5.97 -21.67
CA HIS A 183 30.80 6.35 -22.52
C HIS A 183 30.86 7.87 -22.71
N GLU A 184 31.83 8.38 -23.46
CA GLU A 184 32.07 9.85 -23.56
C GLU A 184 30.90 10.65 -24.17
N THR A 185 30.15 10.02 -25.07
CA THR A 185 29.05 10.67 -25.81
C THR A 185 27.65 10.29 -25.31
N GLY A 186 27.55 9.57 -24.18
CA GLY A 186 26.27 9.14 -23.62
C GLY A 186 26.34 7.81 -22.90
N PHE A 187 25.29 7.01 -23.08
CA PHE A 187 25.25 5.64 -22.58
C PHE A 187 24.45 4.74 -23.53
N ASP A 188 24.85 3.49 -23.60
CA ASP A 188 24.12 2.45 -24.31
C ASP A 188 23.58 1.42 -23.30
N VAL A 189 22.40 0.85 -23.58
CA VAL A 189 21.78 -0.23 -22.79
C VAL A 189 21.32 -1.32 -23.72
N GLU A 190 21.71 -2.54 -23.46
CA GLU A 190 21.24 -3.75 -24.15
C GLU A 190 20.38 -4.61 -23.27
N VAL A 191 19.34 -5.19 -23.85
CA VAL A 191 18.33 -5.99 -23.15
C VAL A 191 17.96 -7.21 -23.97
N ALA A 192 17.94 -8.38 -23.35
CA ALA A 192 17.38 -9.61 -23.90
C ALA A 192 16.24 -10.11 -23.00
N ILE A 193 15.02 -10.10 -23.54
CA ILE A 193 13.81 -10.52 -22.82
C ILE A 193 13.39 -11.89 -23.35
N PRO A 194 13.49 -12.96 -22.55
CA PRO A 194 12.98 -14.26 -22.97
C PRO A 194 11.46 -14.18 -23.14
N PHE A 195 10.91 -14.63 -24.26
CA PHE A 195 9.46 -14.66 -24.47
C PHE A 195 8.73 -15.44 -23.39
N LYS A 196 9.34 -16.46 -22.82
CA LYS A 196 8.80 -17.20 -21.67
C LYS A 196 8.63 -16.38 -20.39
N SER A 197 9.19 -15.16 -20.31
CA SER A 197 8.97 -14.23 -19.20
C SER A 197 7.78 -13.30 -19.45
N LEU A 198 7.25 -13.27 -20.66
CA LEU A 198 6.11 -12.45 -21.04
C LEU A 198 4.85 -13.31 -21.18
N ARG A 199 3.71 -12.69 -20.91
CA ARG A 199 2.39 -13.21 -21.33
C ARG A 199 2.02 -12.47 -22.60
N PHE A 200 1.73 -13.16 -23.68
CA PHE A 200 1.52 -12.51 -24.97
C PHE A 200 0.61 -13.29 -25.91
N GLU A 201 0.12 -12.59 -26.91
CA GLU A 201 -0.49 -13.16 -28.11
C GLU A 201 0.43 -12.90 -29.32
N ALA A 202 0.88 -13.92 -29.99
CA ALA A 202 1.75 -13.81 -31.16
C ALA A 202 1.18 -14.56 -32.36
N GLY A 203 1.74 -14.28 -33.55
CA GLY A 203 1.40 -14.93 -34.83
C GLY A 203 1.17 -13.93 -35.94
N LYS A 204 0.88 -14.44 -37.15
CA LYS A 204 0.71 -13.61 -38.34
C LYS A 204 -0.32 -12.52 -38.16
N GLY A 205 0.11 -11.27 -38.39
CA GLY A 205 -0.75 -10.09 -38.31
C GLY A 205 -1.12 -9.65 -36.89
N LYS A 206 -0.56 -10.26 -35.84
CA LYS A 206 -0.74 -9.77 -34.46
C LYS A 206 0.08 -8.52 -34.23
N LEU A 207 -0.48 -7.60 -33.47
CA LEU A 207 0.15 -6.33 -33.11
C LEU A 207 0.41 -6.30 -31.60
N TRP A 208 1.57 -5.78 -31.22
CA TRP A 208 1.85 -5.39 -29.83
C TRP A 208 1.87 -3.87 -29.74
N GLY A 209 1.23 -3.30 -28.74
CA GLY A 209 1.37 -1.89 -28.41
C GLY A 209 2.75 -1.63 -27.77
N ALA A 210 3.43 -0.56 -28.16
CA ALA A 210 4.74 -0.21 -27.62
C ALA A 210 4.93 1.30 -27.48
N HIS A 211 5.51 1.69 -26.35
CA HIS A 211 6.09 3.01 -26.10
C HIS A 211 7.54 2.87 -25.68
N PHE A 212 8.40 3.76 -26.15
CA PHE A 212 9.81 3.82 -25.72
C PHE A 212 10.06 5.20 -25.10
N PHE A 213 10.77 5.24 -23.99
CA PHE A 213 10.94 6.43 -23.18
C PHE A 213 12.41 6.66 -22.82
N ARG A 214 12.72 7.93 -22.59
CA ARG A 214 13.93 8.36 -21.90
C ARG A 214 13.57 9.43 -20.85
N ARG A 215 14.15 9.31 -19.66
CA ARG A 215 14.07 10.31 -18.58
C ARG A 215 15.43 10.96 -18.37
N ILE A 216 15.49 12.29 -18.41
CA ILE A 216 16.68 13.07 -18.13
C ILE A 216 16.42 13.95 -16.90
N LYS A 217 16.99 13.59 -15.77
CA LYS A 217 16.67 14.22 -14.46
C LYS A 217 17.07 15.68 -14.36
N ARG A 218 18.16 16.10 -14.99
CA ARG A 218 18.69 17.45 -14.88
C ARG A 218 17.88 18.51 -15.64
N PHE A 219 17.10 18.12 -16.62
CA PHE A 219 16.29 19.03 -17.44
C PHE A 219 14.82 19.06 -16.93
N GLU A 220 14.64 19.47 -15.67
CA GLU A 220 13.34 19.55 -15.03
C GLU A 220 12.57 18.20 -15.11
N ASN A 221 13.33 17.11 -14.94
CA ASN A 221 12.81 15.75 -15.05
C ASN A 221 12.18 15.47 -16.43
N GLU A 222 12.90 15.89 -17.50
CA GLU A 222 12.47 15.71 -18.89
C GLU A 222 12.10 14.26 -19.19
N LEU A 223 10.94 14.06 -19.81
CA LEU A 223 10.51 12.78 -20.34
C LEU A 223 10.31 12.87 -21.83
N ASP A 224 11.08 12.07 -22.55
CA ASP A 224 10.97 11.89 -23.98
C ASP A 224 10.25 10.59 -24.30
N SER A 225 9.41 10.59 -25.32
CA SER A 225 8.71 9.42 -25.82
C SER A 225 8.90 9.28 -27.33
N TRP A 226 9.06 8.05 -27.80
CA TRP A 226 9.11 7.76 -29.23
C TRP A 226 7.81 8.12 -29.94
N MET A 227 6.64 7.80 -29.31
CA MET A 227 5.34 8.26 -29.79
C MET A 227 4.98 9.60 -29.17
N PRO A 228 4.36 10.50 -29.92
CA PRO A 228 3.83 11.73 -29.36
C PRO A 228 2.69 11.42 -28.39
N PHE A 229 2.50 12.31 -27.41
CA PHE A 229 1.55 12.11 -26.32
C PHE A 229 0.56 13.27 -26.21
N SER A 230 -0.72 12.99 -26.37
CA SER A 230 -1.76 14.00 -26.17
C SER A 230 -2.25 14.01 -24.73
N ARG A 231 -2.09 15.11 -24.03
CA ARG A 231 -2.64 15.31 -22.67
C ARG A 231 -4.17 15.36 -22.61
N SER A 232 -4.82 15.37 -23.77
CA SER A 232 -6.29 15.34 -23.89
C SER A 232 -6.84 13.92 -23.97
N ILE A 233 -6.00 12.90 -23.87
CA ILE A 233 -6.39 11.48 -23.89
C ILE A 233 -5.98 10.89 -22.57
N ASP A 234 -6.95 10.38 -21.82
CA ASP A 234 -6.72 9.81 -20.49
C ASP A 234 -5.92 8.48 -20.50
N SER A 235 -6.03 7.68 -21.59
CA SER A 235 -5.33 6.41 -21.68
C SER A 235 -3.93 6.54 -22.29
N ASN A 236 -2.91 6.12 -21.54
CA ASN A 236 -1.53 6.07 -22.01
C ASN A 236 -1.35 5.00 -23.08
N LEU A 237 -1.88 3.81 -22.86
CA LEU A 237 -1.71 2.67 -23.77
C LEU A 237 -2.49 2.83 -25.07
N SER A 238 -3.54 3.65 -25.10
CA SER A 238 -4.27 3.93 -26.35
C SER A 238 -3.46 4.77 -27.34
N GLN A 239 -2.37 5.42 -26.89
CA GLN A 239 -1.48 6.28 -27.69
C GLN A 239 -0.19 5.55 -28.08
N ALA A 240 -0.08 4.25 -27.82
CA ALA A 240 1.07 3.43 -28.18
C ALA A 240 1.23 3.27 -29.68
N GLY A 241 2.48 3.23 -30.14
CA GLY A 241 2.83 2.70 -31.45
C GLY A 241 2.62 1.18 -31.52
N HIS A 242 2.79 0.59 -32.69
CA HIS A 242 2.57 -0.84 -32.86
C HIS A 242 3.80 -1.55 -33.41
N LEU A 243 4.10 -2.70 -32.83
CA LEU A 243 5.08 -3.64 -33.35
C LEU A 243 4.37 -4.83 -34.00
N THR A 244 4.93 -5.36 -35.07
CA THR A 244 4.43 -6.54 -35.81
C THR A 244 5.60 -7.39 -36.34
N GLY A 245 5.30 -8.51 -36.96
CA GLY A 245 6.33 -9.40 -37.50
C GLY A 245 6.88 -10.41 -36.48
N LEU A 246 6.35 -10.43 -35.26
CA LEU A 246 6.75 -11.36 -34.22
C LEU A 246 6.13 -12.75 -34.47
N GLU A 247 6.71 -13.48 -35.44
CA GLU A 247 6.26 -14.80 -35.90
C GLU A 247 7.30 -15.86 -35.60
N GLY A 248 6.86 -17.10 -35.40
CA GLY A 248 7.79 -18.21 -35.13
C GLY A 248 8.46 -18.13 -33.75
N ILE A 249 7.81 -17.47 -32.80
CA ILE A 249 8.23 -17.42 -31.40
C ILE A 249 8.00 -18.80 -30.77
N SER A 250 9.00 -19.31 -30.07
CA SER A 250 8.90 -20.55 -29.33
C SER A 250 8.08 -20.33 -28.06
N VAL A 251 6.95 -21.02 -27.94
CA VAL A 251 6.14 -21.07 -26.71
C VAL A 251 6.53 -22.35 -25.97
N GLU A 252 7.67 -22.31 -25.29
CA GLU A 252 8.10 -23.43 -24.46
C GLU A 252 7.21 -23.51 -23.20
N ARG A 253 6.71 -24.71 -22.90
CA ARG A 253 6.12 -24.99 -21.58
C ARG A 253 7.24 -24.90 -20.54
N THR A 254 6.97 -24.25 -19.45
CA THR A 254 8.02 -23.99 -18.46
C THR A 254 7.57 -24.47 -17.08
N ILE A 255 8.47 -25.15 -16.38
CA ILE A 255 8.35 -25.43 -14.94
C ILE A 255 9.44 -24.61 -14.23
N GLU A 256 9.04 -23.91 -13.19
CA GLU A 256 9.92 -23.22 -12.27
C GLU A 256 9.72 -23.78 -10.87
N LEU A 257 10.81 -24.12 -10.20
CA LEU A 257 10.81 -24.56 -8.81
C LEU A 257 11.70 -23.63 -8.01
N ILE A 258 11.18 -23.13 -6.89
CA ILE A 258 11.90 -22.26 -5.96
C ILE A 258 11.86 -22.91 -4.57
N PRO A 259 12.75 -23.86 -4.29
CA PRO A 259 12.96 -24.28 -2.90
C PRO A 259 13.49 -23.10 -2.08
N SER A 260 13.01 -22.97 -0.87
CA SER A 260 13.46 -21.99 0.13
C SER A 260 13.83 -22.67 1.43
N PHE A 261 14.81 -22.09 2.09
CA PHE A 261 15.31 -22.57 3.37
C PHE A 261 15.63 -21.39 4.27
N THR A 262 15.10 -21.40 5.49
CA THR A 262 15.36 -20.38 6.49
C THR A 262 15.81 -21.00 7.78
N VAL A 263 16.89 -20.46 8.33
CA VAL A 263 17.37 -20.76 9.68
C VAL A 263 17.25 -19.49 10.51
N SER A 264 16.62 -19.57 11.66
CA SER A 264 16.49 -18.42 12.54
C SER A 264 16.72 -18.79 14.00
N GLN A 265 17.28 -17.85 14.76
CA GLN A 265 17.36 -17.90 16.21
C GLN A 265 16.78 -16.63 16.79
N ASN A 266 15.69 -16.80 17.54
CA ASN A 266 15.04 -15.73 18.27
C ASN A 266 15.49 -15.74 19.74
N SER A 267 15.52 -14.55 20.33
CA SER A 267 15.71 -14.38 21.75
C SER A 267 14.67 -13.39 22.24
N ARG A 268 14.05 -13.65 23.36
CA ARG A 268 13.06 -12.75 23.95
C ARG A 268 13.31 -12.55 25.45
N PHE A 269 12.87 -11.41 25.93
CA PHE A 269 12.90 -11.10 27.34
C PHE A 269 11.74 -11.79 28.05
N VAL A 270 12.01 -12.57 29.09
CA VAL A 270 11.03 -13.29 29.90
C VAL A 270 11.23 -13.00 31.38
N GLY A 271 10.12 -12.89 32.13
CA GLY A 271 10.15 -12.84 33.59
C GLY A 271 10.01 -14.23 34.21
N SER A 272 10.04 -14.30 35.54
CA SER A 272 9.78 -15.54 36.25
C SER A 272 8.30 -15.89 36.32
N PHE A 273 8.01 -17.16 36.40
CA PHE A 273 6.69 -17.68 36.68
C PHE A 273 6.76 -18.69 37.83
N PRO A 274 5.95 -18.61 38.87
CA PRO A 274 4.98 -17.55 39.18
C PRO A 274 5.64 -16.19 39.41
N PRO A 275 4.89 -15.07 39.25
CA PRO A 275 5.47 -13.75 39.50
C PRO A 275 5.97 -13.64 40.94
N ILE A 276 7.24 -13.33 41.08
CA ILE A 276 7.87 -13.11 42.39
C ILE A 276 7.43 -11.74 42.90
N PRO A 277 7.23 -11.54 44.21
CA PRO A 277 6.89 -10.24 44.81
C PRO A 277 7.87 -9.15 44.38
N ALA A 278 7.42 -7.90 44.40
CA ALA A 278 8.17 -6.73 43.94
C ALA A 278 9.63 -6.75 44.45
N GLY A 279 10.59 -6.76 43.55
CA GLY A 279 12.03 -6.79 43.80
C GLY A 279 12.74 -8.13 43.55
N GLY A 280 12.02 -9.19 43.17
CA GLY A 280 12.56 -10.54 43.12
C GLY A 280 13.19 -10.99 41.80
N ASP A 281 12.58 -10.73 40.64
CA ASP A 281 13.10 -11.22 39.35
C ASP A 281 13.25 -10.09 38.34
N PRO A 282 14.51 -9.74 37.98
CA PRO A 282 14.74 -8.72 36.96
C PRO A 282 14.33 -9.16 35.54
N GLY A 283 13.98 -10.44 35.35
CA GLY A 283 13.79 -11.04 34.03
C GLY A 283 15.15 -11.31 33.34
N ARG A 284 15.08 -12.06 32.27
CA ARG A 284 16.26 -12.44 31.49
C ARG A 284 15.95 -12.61 30.02
N ILE A 285 16.94 -12.50 29.16
CA ILE A 285 16.87 -12.88 27.78
C ILE A 285 17.04 -14.40 27.68
N VAL A 286 16.06 -15.04 27.05
CA VAL A 286 16.09 -16.47 26.74
C VAL A 286 16.24 -16.63 25.24
N ASN A 287 17.26 -17.42 24.85
CA ASN A 287 17.41 -17.83 23.46
C ASN A 287 16.46 -19.00 23.20
N GLU A 288 15.62 -18.84 22.20
CA GLU A 288 14.78 -19.94 21.72
C GLU A 288 15.63 -20.95 20.93
N PRO A 289 15.20 -22.18 20.76
CA PRO A 289 15.89 -23.15 19.91
C PRO A 289 16.02 -22.59 18.49
N VAL A 290 17.07 -23.05 17.79
CA VAL A 290 17.23 -22.71 16.36
C VAL A 290 16.05 -23.27 15.56
N GLY A 291 15.31 -22.41 14.92
CA GLY A 291 14.21 -22.76 14.03
C GLY A 291 14.72 -23.04 12.61
N PHE A 292 14.14 -24.06 11.99
CA PHE A 292 14.38 -24.42 10.59
C PHE A 292 13.05 -24.38 9.85
N ASP A 293 13.02 -23.71 8.72
CA ASP A 293 11.84 -23.62 7.87
C ASP A 293 12.23 -23.96 6.43
N VAL A 294 11.48 -24.87 5.81
CA VAL A 294 11.70 -25.35 4.44
C VAL A 294 10.42 -25.19 3.66
N GLY A 295 10.47 -24.47 2.57
CA GLY A 295 9.35 -24.23 1.70
C GLY A 295 9.65 -24.55 0.23
N LEU A 296 8.59 -24.70 -0.54
CA LEU A 296 8.66 -24.88 -1.99
C LEU A 296 7.59 -24.06 -2.68
N THR A 297 8.02 -23.23 -3.64
CA THR A 297 7.11 -22.63 -4.62
C THR A 297 7.39 -23.27 -5.98
N ALA A 298 6.32 -23.72 -6.64
CA ALA A 298 6.38 -24.29 -7.98
C ALA A 298 5.45 -23.51 -8.91
N LYS A 299 5.92 -23.22 -10.11
CA LYS A 299 5.14 -22.56 -11.15
C LYS A 299 5.17 -23.42 -12.41
N PHE A 300 4.01 -23.65 -12.98
CA PHE A 300 3.83 -24.31 -14.25
C PHE A 300 3.16 -23.35 -15.25
N ILE A 301 3.80 -23.16 -16.38
CA ILE A 301 3.32 -22.30 -17.48
C ILE A 301 2.98 -23.21 -18.67
N PRO A 302 1.73 -23.74 -18.75
CA PRO A 302 1.31 -24.62 -19.84
C PRO A 302 1.20 -23.91 -21.18
N SER A 303 1.01 -22.59 -21.17
CA SER A 303 0.95 -21.74 -22.37
C SER A 303 1.30 -20.30 -21.99
N SER A 304 1.61 -19.45 -22.97
CA SER A 304 1.85 -18.01 -22.76
C SER A 304 0.69 -17.26 -22.12
N ALA A 305 -0.49 -17.86 -22.07
CA ALA A 305 -1.72 -17.24 -21.58
C ALA A 305 -2.14 -17.68 -20.16
N VAL A 306 -1.59 -18.79 -19.64
CA VAL A 306 -2.05 -19.41 -18.38
C VAL A 306 -0.86 -19.79 -17.50
N THR A 307 -0.99 -19.51 -16.21
CA THR A 307 0.00 -19.89 -15.18
C THR A 307 -0.72 -20.62 -14.04
N VAL A 308 -0.10 -21.66 -13.51
CA VAL A 308 -0.50 -22.38 -12.31
C VAL A 308 0.65 -22.32 -11.31
N ASP A 309 0.40 -21.74 -10.14
CA ASP A 309 1.36 -21.59 -9.06
C ASP A 309 0.93 -22.48 -7.88
N LEU A 310 1.87 -23.18 -7.28
CA LEU A 310 1.72 -23.97 -6.07
C LEU A 310 2.75 -23.49 -5.04
N ALA A 311 2.32 -23.28 -3.81
CA ALA A 311 3.20 -23.04 -2.68
C ALA A 311 2.91 -24.08 -1.58
N VAL A 312 3.95 -24.67 -1.06
CA VAL A 312 3.90 -25.60 0.08
C VAL A 312 4.83 -25.05 1.15
N ASN A 313 4.28 -24.77 2.33
CA ASN A 313 4.98 -24.14 3.44
C ASN A 313 5.86 -22.97 2.95
N PRO A 314 5.30 -22.00 2.21
CA PRO A 314 6.11 -20.92 1.68
C PRO A 314 6.68 -20.10 2.83
N ASP A 315 7.98 -19.86 2.81
CA ASP A 315 8.62 -19.00 3.79
C ASP A 315 8.16 -17.55 3.61
N PHE A 316 7.18 -17.15 4.40
CA PHE A 316 6.66 -15.79 4.46
C PHE A 316 7.39 -14.88 5.47
N ALA A 317 8.50 -15.35 6.05
CA ALA A 317 9.35 -14.49 6.85
C ALA A 317 9.80 -13.28 6.03
N GLN A 318 9.32 -12.11 6.41
CA GLN A 318 9.62 -10.88 5.69
C GLN A 318 11.06 -10.46 5.97
N VAL A 319 11.89 -10.46 4.94
CA VAL A 319 13.25 -9.92 5.01
C VAL A 319 13.23 -8.40 5.19
N GLU A 320 12.21 -7.74 4.63
CA GLU A 320 11.98 -6.30 4.77
C GLU A 320 10.82 -6.04 5.72
N ALA A 321 11.12 -5.58 6.92
CA ALA A 321 10.08 -5.17 7.87
C ALA A 321 9.25 -4.00 7.32
N ASP A 322 7.98 -3.92 7.75
CA ASP A 322 7.15 -2.76 7.46
C ASP A 322 7.71 -1.51 8.14
N GLN A 323 7.51 -0.35 7.50
CA GLN A 323 7.93 0.92 8.09
C GLN A 323 7.15 1.18 9.38
N LEU A 324 7.83 1.76 10.36
CA LEU A 324 7.17 2.22 11.57
C LEU A 324 6.21 3.36 11.24
N VAL A 325 4.99 3.23 11.72
CA VAL A 325 3.95 4.25 11.64
C VAL A 325 3.50 4.66 13.03
N VAL A 326 2.95 5.87 13.16
CA VAL A 326 2.38 6.32 14.42
C VAL A 326 1.06 5.59 14.65
N THR A 327 0.98 4.84 15.74
CA THR A 327 -0.20 4.04 16.12
C THR A 327 -1.02 4.69 17.25
N ALA A 328 -0.54 5.81 17.82
CA ALA A 328 -1.28 6.54 18.83
C ALA A 328 -2.56 7.14 18.28
N ASN A 329 -3.64 7.11 19.05
CA ASN A 329 -4.93 7.68 18.69
C ASN A 329 -5.53 7.11 17.39
N GLN A 330 -5.21 5.87 17.06
CA GLN A 330 -5.63 5.25 15.82
C GLN A 330 -7.03 4.65 15.97
N ARG A 331 -7.95 5.14 15.13
CA ARG A 331 -9.35 4.71 15.11
C ARG A 331 -9.61 3.54 14.16
N PHE A 332 -8.93 3.50 13.04
CA PHE A 332 -9.16 2.53 11.98
C PHE A 332 -7.92 1.68 11.70
N PRO A 333 -8.07 0.44 11.21
CA PRO A 333 -6.94 -0.41 10.88
C PRO A 333 -6.07 0.20 9.78
N ILE A 334 -4.76 -0.03 9.85
CA ILE A 334 -3.78 0.42 8.86
C ILE A 334 -3.69 -0.60 7.73
N PHE A 335 -3.72 -0.10 6.50
CA PHE A 335 -3.45 -0.92 5.32
C PHE A 335 -1.94 -1.09 5.13
N PHE A 336 -1.49 -2.35 5.04
CA PHE A 336 -0.12 -2.69 4.67
C PHE A 336 -0.10 -3.42 3.32
N PRO A 337 0.68 -2.97 2.34
CA PRO A 337 0.76 -3.63 1.03
C PRO A 337 1.35 -5.03 1.15
N GLU A 338 0.98 -5.93 0.22
CA GLU A 338 1.58 -7.26 0.11
C GLU A 338 3.05 -7.16 -0.31
N LYS A 339 3.89 -8.07 0.18
CA LYS A 339 5.32 -8.14 -0.13
C LYS A 339 5.80 -9.56 -0.49
N ARG A 340 4.95 -10.55 -0.32
CA ARG A 340 5.30 -11.97 -0.50
C ARG A 340 5.21 -12.36 -1.97
N PRO A 341 6.31 -12.83 -2.62
CA PRO A 341 6.38 -13.02 -4.07
C PRO A 341 5.27 -13.92 -4.64
N PHE A 342 4.97 -15.05 -3.98
CA PHE A 342 3.90 -15.95 -4.43
C PHE A 342 2.53 -15.26 -4.52
N LEU A 343 2.23 -14.37 -3.57
CA LEU A 343 0.95 -13.66 -3.52
C LEU A 343 0.92 -12.42 -4.41
N LEU A 344 2.07 -11.79 -4.68
CA LEU A 344 2.19 -10.63 -5.54
C LEU A 344 1.96 -10.95 -7.01
N GLU A 345 2.50 -12.04 -7.50
CA GLU A 345 2.39 -12.38 -8.92
C GLU A 345 0.92 -12.60 -9.34
N GLY A 346 0.46 -11.85 -10.33
CA GLY A 346 -0.92 -11.91 -10.84
C GLY A 346 -1.98 -11.40 -9.86
N ILE A 347 -1.58 -10.69 -8.78
CA ILE A 347 -2.50 -10.08 -7.81
C ILE A 347 -3.44 -9.07 -8.46
N ASP A 348 -2.98 -8.39 -9.50
CA ASP A 348 -3.74 -7.42 -10.29
C ASP A 348 -5.05 -7.99 -10.86
N ILE A 349 -5.09 -9.29 -11.11
CA ILE A 349 -6.30 -9.98 -11.58
C ILE A 349 -7.39 -9.95 -10.51
N PHE A 350 -7.00 -10.11 -9.22
CA PHE A 350 -7.93 -10.14 -8.10
C PHE A 350 -8.29 -8.75 -7.56
N GLN A 351 -7.56 -7.71 -7.96
CA GLN A 351 -7.87 -6.34 -7.56
C GLN A 351 -9.19 -5.86 -8.16
N THR A 352 -10.02 -5.25 -7.31
CA THR A 352 -11.31 -4.66 -7.67
C THR A 352 -11.44 -3.27 -7.02
N PRO A 353 -12.39 -2.41 -7.46
CA PRO A 353 -12.59 -1.09 -6.85
C PRO A 353 -12.72 -1.13 -5.33
N ILE A 354 -13.53 -2.03 -4.77
CA ILE A 354 -13.55 -2.34 -3.34
C ILE A 354 -12.47 -3.38 -3.07
N THR A 355 -11.64 -3.19 -2.05
CA THR A 355 -10.58 -4.14 -1.66
C THR A 355 -11.18 -5.39 -1.00
N ALA A 356 -11.92 -6.19 -1.79
CA ALA A 356 -12.50 -7.44 -1.31
C ALA A 356 -11.50 -8.60 -1.27
N VAL A 357 -10.30 -8.41 -1.84
CA VAL A 357 -9.16 -9.32 -1.75
C VAL A 357 -7.93 -8.55 -1.30
N HIS A 358 -7.41 -8.91 -0.14
CA HIS A 358 -6.17 -8.43 0.46
C HIS A 358 -5.39 -9.62 0.98
N THR A 359 -4.42 -10.07 0.23
CA THR A 359 -3.74 -11.35 0.46
C THR A 359 -3.01 -11.45 1.79
N ARG A 360 -2.76 -10.33 2.49
CA ARG A 360 -2.26 -10.35 3.87
C ARG A 360 -3.23 -10.96 4.89
N ALA A 361 -4.50 -11.14 4.51
CA ALA A 361 -5.45 -11.95 5.29
C ALA A 361 -5.08 -13.44 5.32
N ILE A 362 -4.26 -13.92 4.38
CA ILE A 362 -3.64 -15.25 4.37
C ILE A 362 -2.30 -15.10 5.10
N VAL A 363 -2.21 -15.62 6.32
CA VAL A 363 -1.08 -15.31 7.21
C VAL A 363 0.05 -16.32 7.07
N ASP A 364 -0.25 -17.59 7.21
CA ASP A 364 0.71 -18.71 7.29
C ASP A 364 0.15 -19.95 6.58
N PRO A 365 0.08 -19.95 5.23
CA PRO A 365 -0.52 -21.06 4.50
C PRO A 365 0.42 -22.27 4.44
N ASP A 366 -0.07 -23.44 4.87
CA ASP A 366 0.59 -24.71 4.65
C ASP A 366 0.66 -25.05 3.17
N VAL A 367 -0.44 -24.81 2.45
CA VAL A 367 -0.55 -25.03 1.01
C VAL A 367 -1.41 -23.94 0.39
N ALA A 368 -0.94 -23.40 -0.74
CA ALA A 368 -1.71 -22.48 -1.56
C ALA A 368 -1.55 -22.82 -3.04
N VAL A 369 -2.65 -22.78 -3.78
CA VAL A 369 -2.69 -22.96 -5.24
C VAL A 369 -3.32 -21.75 -5.87
N LYS A 370 -2.70 -21.25 -6.93
CA LYS A 370 -3.21 -20.10 -7.68
C LYS A 370 -3.12 -20.38 -9.17
N THR A 371 -4.21 -20.17 -9.88
CA THR A 371 -4.26 -20.26 -11.34
C THR A 371 -4.72 -18.94 -11.90
N THR A 372 -3.96 -18.37 -12.82
CA THR A 372 -4.28 -17.10 -13.46
C THR A 372 -4.07 -17.19 -14.97
N GLY A 373 -4.89 -16.45 -15.71
CA GLY A 373 -4.72 -16.45 -17.16
C GLY A 373 -5.64 -15.47 -17.88
N LYS A 374 -5.30 -15.28 -19.17
CA LYS A 374 -6.14 -14.55 -20.12
C LYS A 374 -6.26 -15.36 -21.40
N VAL A 375 -7.49 -15.75 -21.75
CA VAL A 375 -7.77 -16.50 -22.98
C VAL A 375 -8.79 -15.72 -23.79
N GLY A 376 -8.34 -15.19 -24.92
CA GLY A 376 -9.10 -14.29 -25.74
C GLY A 376 -9.52 -13.04 -24.93
N ARG A 377 -10.84 -12.82 -24.81
CA ARG A 377 -11.40 -11.68 -24.04
C ARG A 377 -11.68 -11.97 -22.57
N ASN A 378 -11.36 -13.16 -22.09
CA ASN A 378 -11.66 -13.55 -20.72
C ASN A 378 -10.38 -13.65 -19.90
N THR A 379 -10.32 -12.92 -18.80
CA THR A 379 -9.27 -13.02 -17.77
C THR A 379 -9.88 -13.76 -16.57
N PHE A 380 -9.15 -14.70 -16.01
CA PHE A 380 -9.59 -15.46 -14.86
C PHE A 380 -8.48 -15.62 -13.83
N GLY A 381 -8.89 -15.73 -12.58
CA GLY A 381 -8.03 -16.06 -11.46
C GLY A 381 -8.79 -16.94 -10.47
N LEU A 382 -8.11 -17.97 -9.97
CA LEU A 382 -8.57 -18.83 -8.88
C LEU A 382 -7.41 -18.97 -7.90
N MET A 383 -7.67 -18.76 -6.62
CA MET A 383 -6.71 -18.99 -5.54
C MET A 383 -7.40 -19.76 -4.42
N VAL A 384 -6.74 -20.80 -3.92
CA VAL A 384 -7.20 -21.60 -2.78
C VAL A 384 -6.02 -21.74 -1.83
N ALA A 385 -6.25 -21.56 -0.53
CA ALA A 385 -5.23 -21.71 0.50
C ALA A 385 -5.79 -22.41 1.75
N SER A 386 -4.93 -23.23 2.37
CA SER A 386 -5.10 -23.74 3.73
C SER A 386 -4.15 -22.96 4.63
N ASP A 387 -4.69 -22.13 5.53
CA ASP A 387 -3.94 -21.17 6.33
C ASP A 387 -3.95 -21.56 7.81
N ASN A 388 -2.80 -21.88 8.35
CA ASN A 388 -2.59 -22.22 9.76
C ASN A 388 -2.58 -20.99 10.68
N GLY A 389 -2.43 -19.78 10.11
CA GLY A 389 -2.28 -18.54 10.88
C GLY A 389 -3.33 -18.34 11.99
N PRO A 390 -4.65 -18.58 11.74
CA PRO A 390 -5.67 -18.43 12.78
C PRO A 390 -5.59 -19.43 13.93
N GLY A 391 -4.98 -20.61 13.70
CA GLY A 391 -4.80 -21.65 14.71
C GLY A 391 -3.41 -21.66 15.36
N ASN A 392 -2.46 -20.92 14.80
CA ASN A 392 -1.11 -20.81 15.30
C ASN A 392 -1.05 -19.78 16.45
N LEU A 393 -1.44 -20.23 17.66
CA LEU A 393 -1.47 -19.39 18.85
C LEU A 393 -0.06 -18.90 19.23
N SER A 394 0.02 -17.67 19.70
CA SER A 394 1.26 -17.11 20.24
C SER A 394 1.81 -17.96 21.41
N ALA A 395 3.09 -17.83 21.73
CA ALA A 395 3.69 -18.54 22.86
C ALA A 395 3.00 -18.22 24.20
N ASP A 396 2.54 -16.98 24.37
CA ASP A 396 1.82 -16.54 25.57
C ASP A 396 0.40 -17.13 25.61
N ASP A 397 -0.30 -17.18 24.46
CA ASP A 397 -1.62 -17.81 24.36
C ASP A 397 -1.53 -19.32 24.57
N ARG A 398 -0.49 -20.01 24.03
CA ARG A 398 -0.22 -21.42 24.28
C ARG A 398 0.07 -21.67 25.77
N GLY A 399 0.85 -20.79 26.42
CA GLY A 399 1.11 -20.85 27.87
C GLY A 399 -0.16 -20.67 28.70
N SER A 400 -1.00 -19.73 28.30
CA SER A 400 -2.29 -19.47 28.93
C SER A 400 -3.25 -20.66 28.76
N LEU A 401 -3.28 -21.26 27.56
CA LEU A 401 -4.03 -22.46 27.26
C LEU A 401 -3.55 -23.66 28.08
N ALA A 402 -2.23 -23.88 28.15
CA ALA A 402 -1.63 -24.94 28.95
C ALA A 402 -2.00 -24.81 30.44
N SER A 403 -1.93 -23.60 31.00
CA SER A 403 -2.34 -23.29 32.36
C SER A 403 -3.84 -23.52 32.59
N CYS A 404 -4.70 -23.21 31.60
CA CYS A 404 -6.12 -23.50 31.66
C CYS A 404 -6.38 -25.03 31.69
N ILE A 405 -5.73 -25.75 30.78
CA ILE A 405 -5.86 -27.24 30.72
C ILE A 405 -5.39 -27.88 32.03
N GLU A 406 -4.28 -27.41 32.60
CA GLU A 406 -3.78 -27.88 33.88
C GLU A 406 -4.78 -27.61 35.02
N ARG A 407 -5.33 -26.39 35.14
CA ARG A 407 -6.37 -26.09 36.12
C ARG A 407 -7.61 -26.96 35.93
N ARG A 408 -8.03 -27.19 34.69
CA ARG A 408 -9.16 -28.09 34.37
C ARG A 408 -8.89 -29.50 34.86
N SER A 409 -7.67 -30.01 34.65
CA SER A 409 -7.31 -31.39 35.06
C SER A 409 -7.15 -31.55 36.55
N LEU A 410 -6.63 -30.55 37.28
CA LEU A 410 -6.26 -30.66 38.69
C LEU A 410 -7.31 -30.10 39.66
N PHE A 411 -8.03 -29.05 39.26
CA PHE A 411 -8.84 -28.25 40.18
C PHE A 411 -10.29 -28.04 39.77
N ASN A 412 -10.56 -27.92 38.45
CA ASN A 412 -11.89 -27.61 37.97
C ASN A 412 -12.21 -28.32 36.66
N PRO A 413 -12.74 -29.57 36.72
CA PRO A 413 -13.03 -30.35 35.51
C PRO A 413 -14.05 -29.72 34.55
N SER A 414 -14.82 -28.76 35.02
CA SER A 414 -15.79 -28.03 34.18
C SER A 414 -15.24 -26.74 33.55
N GLU A 415 -13.95 -26.42 33.78
CA GLU A 415 -13.34 -25.22 33.18
C GLU A 415 -13.25 -25.37 31.65
N VAL A 416 -13.79 -24.37 30.92
CA VAL A 416 -13.78 -24.36 29.46
C VAL A 416 -12.57 -23.59 28.96
N CYS A 417 -11.62 -24.30 28.33
CA CYS A 417 -10.43 -23.70 27.72
C CYS A 417 -10.75 -23.32 26.26
N ASN A 418 -11.36 -22.17 26.04
CA ASN A 418 -11.90 -21.76 24.75
C ASN A 418 -10.89 -21.78 23.59
N ALA A 419 -9.60 -21.50 23.85
CA ALA A 419 -8.56 -21.50 22.84
C ALA A 419 -8.18 -22.91 22.34
N GLU A 420 -8.47 -23.98 23.11
CA GLU A 420 -8.12 -25.36 22.77
C GLU A 420 -8.70 -25.82 21.42
N ARG A 421 -9.92 -25.42 21.12
CA ARG A 421 -10.62 -25.79 19.88
C ARG A 421 -10.04 -25.14 18.63
N PHE A 422 -9.26 -24.07 18.78
CA PHE A 422 -8.63 -23.34 17.66
C PHE A 422 -7.18 -23.76 17.43
N LEU A 423 -6.56 -24.39 18.43
CA LEU A 423 -5.15 -24.77 18.37
C LEU A 423 -4.86 -25.67 17.17
N ASP A 424 -3.86 -25.27 16.37
CA ASP A 424 -3.36 -25.98 15.20
C ASP A 424 -4.46 -26.33 14.16
N LYS A 425 -5.47 -25.46 14.02
CA LYS A 425 -6.52 -25.57 13.02
C LYS A 425 -6.34 -24.57 11.90
N ASN A 426 -6.61 -25.02 10.68
CA ASN A 426 -6.46 -24.20 9.49
C ASN A 426 -7.75 -23.51 9.08
N ALA A 427 -7.61 -22.29 8.57
CA ALA A 427 -8.65 -21.65 7.79
C ALA A 427 -8.58 -22.08 6.32
N TYR A 428 -9.72 -22.27 5.68
CA TYR A 428 -9.81 -22.55 4.25
C TYR A 428 -10.29 -21.29 3.52
N ILE A 429 -9.49 -20.86 2.55
CA ILE A 429 -9.68 -19.62 1.82
C ILE A 429 -9.79 -19.96 0.33
N ALA A 430 -10.78 -19.37 -0.33
CA ALA A 430 -10.92 -19.46 -1.78
C ALA A 430 -11.26 -18.08 -2.36
N VAL A 431 -10.66 -17.74 -3.49
CA VAL A 431 -10.90 -16.51 -4.23
C VAL A 431 -11.06 -16.86 -5.71
N MET A 432 -12.14 -16.41 -6.32
CA MET A 432 -12.41 -16.57 -7.75
C MET A 432 -12.65 -15.21 -8.39
N ARG A 433 -12.01 -14.97 -9.50
CA ARG A 433 -12.16 -13.76 -10.31
C ARG A 433 -12.39 -14.14 -11.77
N LEU A 434 -13.42 -13.58 -12.37
CA LEU A 434 -13.69 -13.64 -13.80
C LEU A 434 -13.87 -12.23 -14.32
N LYS A 435 -13.21 -11.88 -15.41
CA LYS A 435 -13.33 -10.59 -16.07
C LYS A 435 -13.41 -10.79 -17.57
N ARG A 436 -14.35 -10.11 -18.21
CA ARG A 436 -14.55 -10.15 -19.67
C ARG A 436 -14.36 -8.76 -20.25
N ASP A 437 -13.57 -8.72 -21.29
CA ASP A 437 -13.38 -7.54 -22.11
C ASP A 437 -14.57 -7.33 -23.06
N VAL A 438 -15.15 -6.12 -23.03
CA VAL A 438 -16.29 -5.71 -23.82
C VAL A 438 -15.88 -4.55 -24.72
N GLY A 439 -16.05 -4.70 -26.04
CA GLY A 439 -15.57 -3.70 -26.99
C GLY A 439 -14.04 -3.54 -26.95
N LYS A 440 -13.56 -2.30 -27.07
CA LYS A 440 -12.11 -2.01 -27.15
C LYS A 440 -11.47 -1.78 -25.78
N GLU A 441 -12.15 -1.03 -24.88
CA GLU A 441 -11.55 -0.57 -23.60
C GLU A 441 -12.47 -0.78 -22.39
N ASN A 442 -13.61 -1.46 -22.56
CA ASN A 442 -14.57 -1.71 -21.50
C ASN A 442 -14.40 -3.12 -20.92
N SER A 443 -14.79 -3.31 -19.68
CA SER A 443 -14.78 -4.62 -19.04
C SER A 443 -15.88 -4.78 -18.02
N VAL A 444 -16.34 -6.02 -17.86
CA VAL A 444 -17.23 -6.44 -16.78
C VAL A 444 -16.58 -7.60 -16.04
N GLY A 445 -16.84 -7.72 -14.76
CA GLY A 445 -16.22 -8.73 -13.93
C GLY A 445 -17.13 -9.27 -12.84
N MET A 446 -16.76 -10.44 -12.31
CA MET A 446 -17.38 -11.09 -11.17
C MET A 446 -16.25 -11.49 -10.20
N LEU A 447 -16.47 -11.26 -8.92
CA LEU A 447 -15.59 -11.67 -7.84
C LEU A 447 -16.38 -12.52 -6.83
N ALA A 448 -15.78 -13.62 -6.38
CA ALA A 448 -16.27 -14.39 -5.24
C ALA A 448 -15.12 -14.70 -4.29
N THR A 449 -15.37 -14.59 -2.98
CA THR A 449 -14.42 -15.00 -1.94
C THR A 449 -15.13 -15.85 -0.90
N SER A 450 -14.38 -16.79 -0.30
CA SER A 450 -14.84 -17.62 0.80
C SER A 450 -13.72 -17.75 1.83
N TYR A 451 -14.04 -17.50 3.09
CA TYR A 451 -13.18 -17.72 4.24
C TYR A 451 -13.93 -18.57 5.25
N ASN A 452 -13.34 -19.69 5.67
CA ASN A 452 -13.95 -20.62 6.61
C ASN A 452 -12.93 -21.05 7.67
N PHE A 453 -13.24 -20.75 8.94
CA PHE A 453 -12.44 -21.19 10.08
C PHE A 453 -13.34 -21.66 11.20
N ILE A 454 -13.46 -22.99 11.36
CA ILE A 454 -14.31 -23.64 12.36
C ILE A 454 -15.75 -23.11 12.33
N GLU A 455 -16.07 -22.18 13.25
CA GLU A 455 -17.42 -21.59 13.37
C GLU A 455 -17.54 -20.25 12.63
N LYS A 456 -16.42 -19.69 12.13
CA LYS A 456 -16.41 -18.42 11.43
C LYS A 456 -16.44 -18.65 9.93
N HIS A 457 -17.42 -18.06 9.28
CA HIS A 457 -17.60 -18.14 7.83
C HIS A 457 -17.84 -16.77 7.26
N ASN A 458 -17.24 -16.47 6.13
CA ASN A 458 -17.51 -15.27 5.36
C ASN A 458 -17.50 -15.61 3.88
N GLN A 459 -18.58 -15.29 3.16
CA GLN A 459 -18.68 -15.39 1.73
C GLN A 459 -19.02 -14.01 1.14
N VAL A 460 -18.36 -13.68 0.06
CA VAL A 460 -18.57 -12.46 -0.71
C VAL A 460 -18.81 -12.82 -2.16
N LEU A 461 -19.79 -12.19 -2.78
CA LEU A 461 -20.05 -12.29 -4.21
C LEU A 461 -20.42 -10.94 -4.76
N GLY A 462 -19.90 -10.59 -5.92
CA GLY A 462 -20.29 -9.37 -6.56
C GLY A 462 -19.78 -9.19 -7.99
N PHE A 463 -20.18 -8.05 -8.54
CA PHE A 463 -19.95 -7.68 -9.93
C PHE A 463 -19.34 -6.30 -10.00
N ASP A 464 -18.53 -6.07 -11.02
CA ASP A 464 -17.92 -4.79 -11.31
C ASP A 464 -17.92 -4.50 -12.82
N GLY A 465 -17.75 -3.24 -13.16
CA GLY A 465 -17.63 -2.79 -14.52
C GLY A 465 -16.80 -1.53 -14.63
N ARG A 466 -16.07 -1.41 -15.75
CA ARG A 466 -15.36 -0.18 -16.14
C ARG A 466 -15.63 0.10 -17.59
N PHE A 467 -16.05 1.32 -17.87
CA PHE A 467 -16.47 1.78 -19.17
C PHE A 467 -15.75 3.07 -19.54
N ARG A 468 -15.13 3.09 -20.70
CA ARG A 468 -14.63 4.30 -21.33
C ARG A 468 -15.73 4.87 -22.21
N LEU A 469 -16.26 6.01 -21.85
CA LEU A 469 -17.36 6.67 -22.54
C LEU A 469 -16.85 7.47 -23.74
N ASP A 470 -15.71 8.14 -23.57
CA ASP A 470 -14.97 8.86 -24.60
C ASP A 470 -13.47 8.91 -24.29
N LYS A 471 -12.67 9.73 -24.99
CA LYS A 471 -11.21 9.83 -24.81
C LYS A 471 -10.78 10.38 -23.44
N GLN A 472 -11.67 11.08 -22.75
CA GLN A 472 -11.40 11.76 -21.48
C GLN A 472 -12.21 11.21 -20.32
N THR A 473 -13.28 10.44 -20.59
CA THR A 473 -14.28 10.08 -19.59
C THR A 473 -14.32 8.59 -19.35
N THR A 474 -14.24 8.21 -18.09
CA THR A 474 -14.41 6.83 -17.63
C THR A 474 -15.49 6.74 -16.56
N ALA A 475 -16.23 5.64 -16.55
CA ALA A 475 -17.15 5.29 -15.47
C ALA A 475 -16.82 3.89 -14.94
N SER A 476 -16.84 3.72 -13.63
CA SER A 476 -16.64 2.42 -12.99
C SER A 476 -17.63 2.20 -11.86
N PHE A 477 -17.95 0.94 -11.60
CA PHE A 477 -18.77 0.57 -10.45
C PHE A 477 -18.39 -0.81 -9.93
N GLN A 478 -18.75 -1.07 -8.69
CA GLN A 478 -18.77 -2.41 -8.11
C GLN A 478 -19.90 -2.53 -7.12
N VAL A 479 -20.50 -3.71 -7.04
CA VAL A 479 -21.48 -4.09 -6.03
C VAL A 479 -21.11 -5.45 -5.46
N LEU A 480 -21.15 -5.56 -4.14
CA LEU A 480 -20.80 -6.76 -3.40
C LEU A 480 -21.88 -7.09 -2.38
N GLY A 481 -22.32 -8.35 -2.34
CA GLY A 481 -23.11 -8.91 -1.26
C GLY A 481 -22.23 -9.81 -0.38
N THR A 482 -22.43 -9.75 0.92
CA THR A 482 -21.70 -10.60 1.88
C THR A 482 -22.66 -11.31 2.80
N THR A 483 -22.35 -12.56 3.14
CA THR A 483 -22.97 -13.28 4.23
C THR A 483 -21.88 -13.83 5.15
N SER A 484 -22.06 -13.64 6.44
CA SER A 484 -21.04 -13.99 7.43
C SER A 484 -21.66 -14.57 8.67
N ARG A 485 -21.06 -15.63 9.20
CA ARG A 485 -21.32 -16.10 10.54
C ARG A 485 -20.10 -15.86 11.40
N ASN A 486 -20.20 -14.90 12.29
CA ASN A 486 -19.06 -14.41 13.06
C ASN A 486 -19.54 -13.61 14.28
N PHE A 487 -18.60 -13.12 15.07
CA PHE A 487 -18.89 -12.14 16.11
C PHE A 487 -19.08 -10.75 15.49
N PHE A 488 -20.24 -10.18 15.65
CA PHE A 488 -20.56 -8.81 15.26
C PHE A 488 -20.72 -7.96 16.50
N PHE A 489 -20.09 -6.81 16.49
CA PHE A 489 -20.26 -5.83 17.55
C PHE A 489 -21.71 -5.29 17.52
N ASP A 490 -22.38 -5.37 18.65
CA ASP A 490 -23.70 -4.77 18.83
C ASP A 490 -23.49 -3.40 19.49
N PRO A 491 -23.72 -2.29 18.77
CA PRO A 491 -23.46 -0.96 19.30
C PRO A 491 -24.44 -0.55 20.40
N ASP A 492 -25.60 -1.21 20.51
CA ASP A 492 -26.62 -0.86 21.50
C ASP A 492 -26.29 -1.39 22.91
N ASP A 493 -25.55 -2.49 22.99
CA ASP A 493 -25.11 -3.05 24.28
C ASP A 493 -23.58 -3.18 24.44
N GLY A 494 -22.81 -2.84 23.40
CA GLY A 494 -21.36 -2.89 23.44
C GLY A 494 -20.77 -4.31 23.50
N ILE A 495 -21.54 -5.32 23.11
CA ILE A 495 -21.17 -6.73 23.22
C ILE A 495 -20.99 -7.32 21.82
N ASN A 496 -19.96 -8.13 21.64
CA ASN A 496 -19.83 -8.95 20.45
C ASN A 496 -20.76 -10.16 20.51
N ARG A 497 -21.71 -10.22 19.58
CA ARG A 497 -22.67 -11.34 19.47
C ARG A 497 -22.30 -12.23 18.28
N TYR A 498 -22.25 -13.54 18.54
CA TYR A 498 -22.07 -14.53 17.47
C TYR A 498 -23.39 -14.74 16.74
N ARG A 499 -23.48 -14.28 15.51
CA ARG A 499 -24.69 -14.33 14.69
C ARG A 499 -24.38 -14.35 13.19
N THR A 500 -25.38 -14.61 12.40
CA THR A 500 -25.31 -14.38 10.95
C THR A 500 -25.56 -12.90 10.69
N GLY A 501 -24.65 -12.28 9.94
CA GLY A 501 -24.78 -10.93 9.41
C GLY A 501 -24.72 -10.95 7.89
N ASN A 502 -25.62 -10.21 7.26
CA ASN A 502 -25.66 -10.01 5.82
C ASN A 502 -25.36 -8.56 5.50
N GLY A 503 -24.45 -8.34 4.58
CA GLY A 503 -23.98 -7.01 4.23
C GLY A 503 -24.02 -6.74 2.73
N PHE A 504 -24.01 -5.46 2.42
CA PHE A 504 -23.93 -4.95 1.07
C PHE A 504 -22.87 -3.86 1.01
N GLY A 505 -22.05 -3.86 -0.05
CA GLY A 505 -21.09 -2.81 -0.36
C GLY A 505 -21.20 -2.39 -1.81
N TYR A 506 -21.02 -1.10 -2.06
CA TYR A 506 -20.97 -0.56 -3.42
C TYR A 506 -19.92 0.52 -3.56
N THR A 507 -19.47 0.70 -4.79
CA THR A 507 -18.72 1.89 -5.21
C THR A 507 -19.12 2.27 -6.64
N ALA A 508 -19.10 3.56 -6.92
CA ALA A 508 -19.31 4.10 -8.26
C ALA A 508 -18.44 5.34 -8.45
N GLU A 509 -17.82 5.44 -9.61
CA GLU A 509 -16.97 6.57 -9.99
C GLU A 509 -17.27 7.01 -11.40
N TYR A 510 -17.33 8.31 -11.60
CA TYR A 510 -17.35 8.98 -12.88
C TYR A 510 -16.21 9.98 -12.95
N ASN A 511 -15.24 9.77 -13.84
CA ASN A 511 -14.01 10.54 -13.92
C ASN A 511 -13.85 11.18 -15.30
N ILE A 512 -13.50 12.47 -15.31
CA ILE A 512 -13.15 13.25 -16.51
C ILE A 512 -11.70 13.71 -16.38
N SER A 513 -10.88 13.36 -17.37
CA SER A 513 -9.45 13.70 -17.40
C SER A 513 -9.11 14.43 -18.71
N GLY A 514 -9.30 15.75 -18.70
CA GLY A 514 -8.92 16.62 -19.81
C GLY A 514 -7.50 17.17 -19.65
N ARG A 515 -7.02 17.89 -20.68
CA ARG A 515 -5.68 18.48 -20.74
C ARG A 515 -5.33 19.33 -19.50
N ASN A 516 -6.15 20.34 -19.25
CA ASN A 516 -5.95 21.29 -18.13
C ASN A 516 -6.97 21.01 -17.01
N TRP A 517 -8.22 20.74 -17.36
CA TRP A 517 -9.30 20.50 -16.43
C TRP A 517 -9.60 19.03 -16.31
N GLY A 518 -9.88 18.59 -15.11
CA GLY A 518 -10.37 17.25 -14.81
C GLY A 518 -11.13 17.25 -13.50
N GLY A 519 -11.72 16.11 -13.18
CA GLY A 519 -12.45 15.94 -11.94
C GLY A 519 -13.17 14.61 -11.91
N PHE A 520 -13.70 14.26 -10.74
CA PHE A 520 -14.48 13.03 -10.60
C PHE A 520 -15.60 13.21 -9.58
N VAL A 521 -16.58 12.35 -9.70
CA VAL A 521 -17.59 12.10 -8.67
C VAL A 521 -17.44 10.63 -8.26
N TYR A 522 -17.34 10.39 -6.97
CA TYR A 522 -17.11 9.09 -6.37
C TYR A 522 -18.11 8.86 -5.25
N GLY A 523 -18.66 7.65 -5.16
CA GLY A 523 -19.48 7.20 -4.05
C GLY A 523 -19.08 5.79 -3.64
N GLU A 524 -19.02 5.55 -2.33
CA GLU A 524 -18.76 4.26 -1.72
C GLU A 524 -19.63 4.07 -0.49
N GLY A 525 -20.17 2.88 -0.30
CA GLY A 525 -20.95 2.60 0.90
C GLY A 525 -20.89 1.15 1.33
N PHE A 526 -20.89 0.97 2.67
CA PHE A 526 -20.91 -0.34 3.32
C PHE A 526 -21.97 -0.36 4.40
N THR A 527 -22.87 -1.35 4.36
CA THR A 527 -23.84 -1.57 5.45
C THR A 527 -23.13 -1.97 6.74
N GLN A 528 -23.85 -1.93 7.86
CA GLN A 528 -23.27 -2.23 9.18
C GLN A 528 -22.66 -3.61 9.28
N ASP A 529 -23.30 -4.63 8.72
CA ASP A 529 -22.88 -6.03 8.78
C ASP A 529 -22.03 -6.45 7.56
N TYR A 530 -21.61 -5.49 6.72
CA TYR A 530 -20.69 -5.79 5.63
C TYR A 530 -19.38 -6.32 6.18
N ARG A 531 -18.89 -7.44 5.61
CA ARG A 531 -17.65 -8.06 6.03
C ARG A 531 -16.97 -8.77 4.85
N ALA A 532 -15.67 -8.59 4.72
CA ALA A 532 -14.83 -9.26 3.73
C ALA A 532 -13.56 -9.76 4.43
N ASP A 533 -13.58 -11.00 4.95
CA ASP A 533 -12.48 -11.54 5.77
C ASP A 533 -11.21 -11.86 4.94
N VAL A 534 -11.35 -11.97 3.61
CA VAL A 534 -10.22 -12.05 2.66
C VAL A 534 -9.81 -10.68 2.15
N GLY A 535 -10.55 -9.63 2.49
CA GLY A 535 -10.37 -8.25 2.03
C GLY A 535 -9.88 -7.31 3.12
N PHE A 536 -10.02 -6.01 2.83
CA PHE A 536 -9.71 -4.95 3.76
C PHE A 536 -10.80 -3.88 3.73
N VAL A 537 -11.43 -3.63 4.87
CA VAL A 537 -12.45 -2.60 5.04
C VAL A 537 -12.10 -1.77 6.26
N GLN A 538 -11.97 -0.47 6.07
CA GLN A 538 -11.65 0.43 7.19
C GLN A 538 -12.87 0.72 8.06
N ARG A 539 -14.03 0.93 7.45
CA ARG A 539 -15.25 1.33 8.14
C ARG A 539 -16.47 0.71 7.49
N THR A 540 -17.39 0.24 8.30
CA THR A 540 -18.74 -0.17 7.90
C THR A 540 -19.78 0.84 8.41
N ASN A 541 -21.03 0.66 8.05
CA ASN A 541 -22.11 1.61 8.33
C ASN A 541 -21.80 3.01 7.81
N SER A 542 -21.24 3.12 6.61
CA SER A 542 -20.87 4.39 6.01
C SER A 542 -21.32 4.51 4.54
N ASN A 543 -21.62 5.75 4.14
CA ASN A 543 -21.88 6.19 2.77
C ASN A 543 -21.04 7.42 2.50
N PHE A 544 -19.86 7.20 1.94
CA PHE A 544 -18.92 8.24 1.55
C PHE A 544 -19.20 8.72 0.13
N ASN A 545 -19.30 10.03 -0.05
CA ASN A 545 -19.51 10.66 -1.34
C ASN A 545 -18.55 11.81 -1.52
N MET A 546 -17.89 11.89 -2.67
CA MET A 546 -16.86 12.87 -2.98
C MET A 546 -17.03 13.43 -4.38
N ALA A 547 -16.84 14.73 -4.53
CA ALA A 547 -16.70 15.38 -5.81
C ALA A 547 -15.39 16.18 -5.84
N SER A 548 -14.71 16.17 -6.97
CA SER A 548 -13.41 16.80 -7.14
C SER A 548 -13.31 17.51 -8.47
N ILE A 549 -12.58 18.64 -8.47
CA ILE A 549 -12.18 19.38 -9.66
C ILE A 549 -10.70 19.70 -9.56
N ARG A 550 -9.99 19.60 -10.69
CA ARG A 550 -8.57 19.95 -10.77
C ARG A 550 -8.28 20.80 -12.00
N TYR A 551 -7.27 21.63 -11.87
CA TYR A 551 -6.69 22.38 -12.97
C TYR A 551 -5.17 22.23 -12.97
N ASN A 552 -4.61 21.82 -14.13
CA ASN A 552 -3.17 21.77 -14.37
C ASN A 552 -2.80 22.81 -15.41
N SER A 553 -1.90 23.74 -15.11
CA SER A 553 -1.37 24.65 -16.11
C SER A 553 -0.52 23.92 -17.14
N ASP A 554 -0.41 24.48 -18.34
CA ASP A 554 0.62 24.03 -19.27
C ASP A 554 2.00 24.41 -18.70
N PRO A 555 2.98 23.49 -18.68
CA PRO A 555 4.29 23.78 -18.14
C PRO A 555 5.10 24.66 -19.11
N ASP A 556 5.89 25.56 -18.52
CA ASP A 556 6.84 26.42 -19.23
C ASP A 556 8.20 26.38 -18.52
N PRO A 557 9.17 25.59 -19.02
CA PRO A 557 10.47 25.42 -18.38
C PRO A 557 11.32 26.69 -18.27
N LYS A 558 10.94 27.76 -19.00
CA LYS A 558 11.66 29.03 -18.99
C LYS A 558 11.23 29.96 -17.87
N LYS A 559 10.14 29.63 -17.17
CA LYS A 559 9.60 30.43 -16.07
C LYS A 559 10.08 29.94 -14.71
N THR A 560 10.07 30.85 -13.71
CA THR A 560 10.33 30.49 -12.30
C THR A 560 9.27 29.56 -11.76
N ILE A 561 8.00 29.74 -12.13
CA ILE A 561 6.93 28.76 -11.89
C ILE A 561 6.72 28.01 -13.20
N ILE A 562 7.24 26.79 -13.26
CA ILE A 562 7.19 25.94 -14.47
C ILE A 562 5.75 25.53 -14.76
N SER A 563 5.06 25.07 -13.72
CA SER A 563 3.63 24.72 -13.77
C SER A 563 3.00 24.83 -12.39
N TYR A 564 1.69 24.90 -12.35
CA TYR A 564 0.94 24.82 -11.11
C TYR A 564 -0.25 23.87 -11.24
N HIS A 565 -0.55 23.22 -10.13
CA HIS A 565 -1.68 22.33 -9.95
C HIS A 565 -2.61 22.91 -8.89
N LEU A 566 -3.87 23.06 -9.25
CA LEU A 566 -4.94 23.46 -8.34
C LEU A 566 -5.92 22.30 -8.22
N HIS A 567 -6.31 21.96 -7.01
CA HIS A 567 -7.28 20.91 -6.75
C HIS A 567 -8.26 21.36 -5.68
N SER A 568 -9.52 21.09 -5.89
CA SER A 568 -10.54 21.24 -4.86
C SER A 568 -11.42 19.98 -4.85
N SER A 569 -11.64 19.43 -3.66
CA SER A 569 -12.57 18.33 -3.49
C SER A 569 -13.45 18.54 -2.26
N ALA A 570 -14.68 18.09 -2.33
CA ALA A 570 -15.57 18.06 -1.18
C ALA A 570 -16.10 16.65 -0.98
N HIS A 571 -16.10 16.20 0.26
CA HIS A 571 -16.68 14.92 0.60
C HIS A 571 -17.63 15.02 1.80
N VAL A 572 -18.52 14.07 1.87
CA VAL A 572 -19.45 13.87 2.97
C VAL A 572 -19.61 12.38 3.21
N ASP A 573 -19.61 12.00 4.49
CA ASP A 573 -19.86 10.63 4.94
C ASP A 573 -21.07 10.58 5.88
N TYR A 574 -22.01 9.69 5.56
CA TYR A 574 -23.21 9.44 6.34
C TYR A 574 -23.24 7.97 6.78
N ASP A 575 -23.89 7.72 7.91
CA ASP A 575 -24.33 6.36 8.19
C ASP A 575 -25.58 5.97 7.38
N TRP A 576 -25.96 4.71 7.44
CA TRP A 576 -27.16 4.21 6.74
C TRP A 576 -28.49 4.68 7.35
N GLN A 577 -28.45 5.35 8.51
CA GLN A 577 -29.58 6.06 9.12
C GLN A 577 -29.69 7.53 8.63
N GLY A 578 -28.72 7.99 7.84
CA GLY A 578 -28.68 9.35 7.31
C GLY A 578 -28.05 10.38 8.27
N ARG A 579 -27.35 9.93 9.31
CA ARG A 579 -26.61 10.81 10.22
C ARG A 579 -25.24 11.11 9.64
N MET A 580 -24.85 12.37 9.58
CA MET A 580 -23.57 12.80 9.03
C MET A 580 -22.43 12.55 10.02
N TYR A 581 -21.43 11.77 9.58
CA TYR A 581 -20.17 11.58 10.31
C TYR A 581 -19.18 12.70 10.02
N THR A 582 -18.94 12.98 8.75
CA THR A 582 -17.94 13.97 8.34
C THR A 582 -18.43 14.78 7.15
N TRP A 583 -17.92 16.00 7.06
CA TRP A 583 -17.92 16.84 5.89
C TRP A 583 -16.57 17.54 5.83
N GLU A 584 -15.87 17.49 4.71
CA GLU A 584 -14.59 18.16 4.53
C GLU A 584 -14.48 18.69 3.09
N ASN A 585 -13.79 19.84 2.95
CA ASN A 585 -13.50 20.44 1.66
C ASN A 585 -12.00 20.71 1.54
N GLU A 586 -11.31 19.90 0.76
CA GLU A 586 -9.90 20.01 0.50
C GLU A 586 -9.59 21.02 -0.61
N ASN A 587 -8.64 21.89 -0.39
CA ASN A 587 -8.15 22.86 -1.38
C ASN A 587 -6.63 22.84 -1.41
N LEU A 588 -6.06 22.48 -2.54
CA LEU A 588 -4.63 22.29 -2.75
C LEU A 588 -4.12 23.24 -3.84
N VAL A 589 -2.96 23.83 -3.58
CA VAL A 589 -2.14 24.54 -4.56
C VAL A 589 -0.74 23.95 -4.52
N GLU A 590 -0.24 23.51 -5.67
CA GLU A 590 1.14 23.05 -5.81
C GLU A 590 1.82 23.76 -6.97
N LEU A 591 3.05 24.21 -6.76
CA LEU A 591 3.90 24.87 -7.72
C LEU A 591 5.12 24.03 -8.03
N GLN A 592 5.35 23.78 -9.33
CA GLN A 592 6.59 23.19 -9.82
C GLN A 592 7.60 24.29 -10.12
N LEU A 593 8.80 24.17 -9.53
CA LEU A 593 9.89 25.15 -9.61
C LEU A 593 11.12 24.53 -10.27
N PRO A 594 12.11 25.33 -10.70
CA PRO A 594 13.37 24.83 -11.25
C PRO A 594 14.13 23.89 -10.30
N GLN A 595 15.07 23.12 -10.87
CA GLN A 595 15.91 22.16 -10.15
C GLN A 595 15.11 21.01 -9.50
N ASN A 596 14.04 20.55 -10.17
CA ASN A 596 13.14 19.52 -9.63
C ASN A 596 12.65 19.85 -8.22
N SER A 597 12.27 21.11 -8.01
CA SER A 597 11.75 21.59 -6.74
C SER A 597 10.24 21.80 -6.82
N TRP A 598 9.55 21.61 -5.70
CA TRP A 598 8.12 21.87 -5.59
C TRP A 598 7.79 22.45 -4.23
N VAL A 599 6.74 23.25 -4.19
CA VAL A 599 6.13 23.76 -2.96
C VAL A 599 4.63 23.68 -3.07
N GLY A 600 3.97 23.38 -1.96
CA GLY A 600 2.51 23.30 -1.94
C GLY A 600 1.93 23.72 -0.61
N ALA A 601 0.66 24.11 -0.68
CA ALA A 601 -0.17 24.40 0.47
C ALA A 601 -1.51 23.69 0.32
N TRP A 602 -2.01 23.20 1.43
CA TRP A 602 -3.27 22.47 1.52
C TRP A 602 -4.08 23.03 2.69
N TRP A 603 -5.31 23.45 2.42
CA TRP A 603 -6.28 23.92 3.40
C TRP A 603 -7.58 23.13 3.28
N GLU A 604 -8.08 22.64 4.42
CA GLU A 604 -9.24 21.77 4.49
C GLU A 604 -10.10 22.15 5.71
N PRO A 605 -11.12 23.01 5.53
CA PRO A 605 -12.18 23.20 6.50
C PRO A 605 -13.12 21.98 6.51
N GLY A 606 -13.67 21.68 7.67
CA GLY A 606 -14.56 20.54 7.79
C GLY A 606 -15.29 20.44 9.12
N TYR A 607 -15.99 19.35 9.26
CA TYR A 607 -16.77 18.98 10.44
C TYR A 607 -16.70 17.47 10.63
N GLU A 608 -16.61 17.02 11.86
CA GLU A 608 -16.68 15.62 12.23
C GLU A 608 -17.57 15.42 13.42
N ARG A 609 -18.29 14.31 13.43
CA ARG A 609 -19.12 13.88 14.57
C ARG A 609 -18.80 12.45 14.93
N LEU A 610 -18.47 12.23 16.19
CA LEU A 610 -18.33 10.90 16.76
C LEU A 610 -19.64 10.52 17.46
N PHE A 611 -20.06 9.28 17.24
CA PHE A 611 -21.17 8.67 17.96
C PHE A 611 -20.64 7.66 18.97
N ASP A 612 -21.28 7.57 20.14
CA ASP A 612 -20.91 6.60 21.18
C ASP A 612 -21.03 5.14 20.71
N ARG A 613 -21.93 4.86 19.77
CA ARG A 613 -22.05 3.55 19.11
C ARG A 613 -20.77 3.05 18.43
N GLU A 614 -19.85 3.94 18.09
CA GLU A 614 -18.56 3.55 17.50
C GLU A 614 -17.58 3.00 18.55
N PHE A 615 -17.84 3.25 19.84
CA PHE A 615 -16.98 2.86 20.96
C PHE A 615 -17.67 1.90 21.95
N GLY A 616 -18.95 1.57 21.76
CA GLY A 616 -19.68 0.66 22.63
C GLY A 616 -21.09 1.12 22.98
N ALA A 617 -21.66 0.58 24.04
CA ALA A 617 -23.03 0.85 24.43
C ALA A 617 -23.28 2.31 24.81
N THR A 618 -24.42 2.83 24.41
CA THR A 618 -24.91 4.12 24.90
C THR A 618 -25.30 4.03 26.37
N ARG A 619 -24.98 5.06 27.16
CA ARG A 619 -25.34 5.11 28.58
C ARG A 619 -26.84 5.31 28.83
N GLU A 620 -27.51 5.93 27.86
CA GLU A 620 -28.94 6.25 27.94
C GLU A 620 -29.82 5.05 27.57
N ALA A 621 -29.33 4.13 26.73
CA ALA A 621 -30.10 2.97 26.31
C ALA A 621 -30.16 1.87 27.37
N ARG A 622 -29.21 1.83 28.30
CA ARG A 622 -29.14 0.87 29.41
C ARG A 622 -28.51 1.51 30.64
N PRO A 623 -28.91 1.13 31.84
CA PRO A 623 -28.19 1.48 33.04
C PRO A 623 -26.75 0.96 32.92
N CYS A 624 -25.77 1.86 32.88
CA CYS A 624 -24.35 1.51 32.93
C CYS A 624 -23.77 1.93 34.28
N ASP A 625 -22.61 1.35 34.62
CA ASP A 625 -21.87 1.71 35.83
C ASP A 625 -20.80 2.77 35.47
N PRO A 626 -21.01 4.06 35.77
CA PRO A 626 -20.09 5.14 35.39
C PRO A 626 -18.80 5.14 36.23
N SER A 627 -18.82 4.50 37.39
CA SER A 627 -17.71 4.53 38.36
C SER A 627 -17.02 3.19 38.56
N GLY A 628 -17.50 2.11 37.94
CA GLY A 628 -17.01 0.75 38.19
C GLY A 628 -17.39 0.19 39.57
N GLN A 629 -18.37 0.82 40.26
CA GLN A 629 -18.78 0.39 41.61
C GLN A 629 -19.49 -0.96 41.61
N ASP A 630 -20.12 -1.33 40.50
CA ASP A 630 -20.82 -2.61 40.38
C ASP A 630 -19.84 -3.80 40.38
N PHE A 631 -18.52 -3.55 40.33
CA PHE A 631 -17.52 -4.62 40.43
C PHE A 631 -17.66 -5.43 41.73
N ASN A 632 -18.18 -4.81 42.80
CA ASN A 632 -18.42 -5.46 44.09
C ASN A 632 -19.71 -6.28 44.13
N LEU A 633 -20.58 -6.17 43.11
CA LEU A 633 -21.83 -6.91 43.02
C LEU A 633 -21.64 -8.29 42.40
N PRO A 634 -22.53 -9.24 42.66
CA PRO A 634 -22.58 -10.50 41.90
C PRO A 634 -22.69 -10.26 40.40
N LEU A 635 -22.07 -11.10 39.58
CA LEU A 635 -21.96 -10.94 38.12
C LEU A 635 -23.33 -10.70 37.43
N SER A 636 -24.40 -11.32 37.93
CA SER A 636 -25.77 -11.18 37.45
C SER A 636 -26.42 -9.83 37.75
N GLN A 637 -25.84 -9.04 38.65
CA GLN A 637 -26.34 -7.74 39.05
C GLN A 637 -25.47 -6.57 38.56
N ARG A 638 -24.33 -6.87 37.93
CA ARG A 638 -23.42 -5.85 37.41
C ARG A 638 -23.99 -5.20 36.17
N ARG A 639 -23.99 -3.88 36.16
CA ARG A 639 -24.19 -3.11 34.94
C ARG A 639 -22.91 -3.12 34.10
N PRO A 640 -22.99 -3.05 32.78
CA PRO A 640 -21.80 -2.87 31.96
C PRO A 640 -21.12 -1.54 32.26
N PRO A 641 -19.79 -1.42 32.11
CA PRO A 641 -19.11 -0.13 32.26
C PRO A 641 -19.59 0.85 31.18
N CYS A 642 -19.73 2.13 31.55
CA CYS A 642 -20.05 3.17 30.58
C CYS A 642 -18.85 3.37 29.63
N THR A 643 -19.14 3.43 28.36
CA THR A 643 -18.08 3.65 27.35
C THR A 643 -17.73 5.11 27.14
N PHE A 644 -18.70 6.02 27.29
CA PHE A 644 -18.52 7.47 27.22
C PHE A 644 -18.89 8.17 28.52
N PHE A 645 -18.18 9.29 28.76
CA PHE A 645 -18.51 10.21 29.87
C PHE A 645 -19.49 11.28 29.40
N GLY A 646 -20.39 11.74 30.31
CA GLY A 646 -21.35 12.80 30.07
C GLY A 646 -22.71 12.33 29.53
N ALA A 647 -23.66 13.25 29.41
CA ALA A 647 -25.03 12.98 29.00
C ALA A 647 -25.22 12.86 27.48
N SER A 648 -24.33 13.47 26.68
CA SER A 648 -24.44 13.46 25.22
C SER A 648 -23.77 12.23 24.60
N SER A 649 -24.53 11.54 23.76
CA SER A 649 -24.04 10.42 22.95
C SER A 649 -23.27 10.85 21.68
N GLU A 650 -23.12 12.14 21.44
CA GLU A 650 -22.48 12.70 20.26
C GLU A 650 -21.38 13.67 20.65
N ARG A 651 -20.30 13.66 19.88
CA ARG A 651 -19.18 14.60 19.98
C ARG A 651 -18.98 15.29 18.63
N PRO A 652 -19.57 16.50 18.43
CA PRO A 652 -19.35 17.28 17.21
C PRO A 652 -18.06 18.08 17.31
N SER A 653 -17.35 18.25 16.20
CA SER A 653 -16.20 19.14 16.07
C SER A 653 -16.15 19.82 14.71
N SER A 654 -16.03 21.16 14.72
CA SER A 654 -15.58 21.88 13.54
C SER A 654 -14.06 21.71 13.40
N LYS A 655 -13.59 21.35 12.22
CA LYS A 655 -12.20 21.04 11.93
C LYS A 655 -11.62 22.03 10.95
N GLN A 656 -10.36 22.29 11.08
CA GLN A 656 -9.55 22.95 10.06
C GLN A 656 -8.20 22.26 9.97
N HIS A 657 -7.73 22.07 8.75
CA HIS A 657 -6.44 21.48 8.46
C HIS A 657 -5.67 22.44 7.56
N LEU A 658 -4.45 22.77 7.93
CA LEU A 658 -3.53 23.57 7.13
C LEU A 658 -2.20 22.85 7.06
N SER A 659 -1.71 22.63 5.85
CA SER A 659 -0.44 21.97 5.58
C SER A 659 0.38 22.75 4.58
N PHE A 660 1.69 22.81 4.81
CA PHE A 660 2.68 23.30 3.86
C PHE A 660 3.70 22.20 3.62
N TYR A 661 4.05 21.98 2.36
CA TYR A 661 5.07 21.02 2.01
C TYR A 661 5.98 21.55 0.89
N ALA A 662 7.20 21.05 0.89
CA ALA A 662 8.21 21.40 -0.10
C ALA A 662 9.21 20.26 -0.28
N GLY A 663 9.81 20.19 -1.45
CA GLY A 663 10.89 19.26 -1.70
C GLY A 663 11.74 19.69 -2.89
N SER A 664 12.92 19.11 -2.99
CA SER A 664 13.85 19.38 -4.09
C SER A 664 14.82 18.23 -4.32
N ASN A 665 15.15 18.01 -5.60
CA ASN A 665 16.19 17.10 -6.06
C ASN A 665 17.20 17.87 -6.92
N PRO A 666 17.96 18.84 -6.35
CA PRO A 666 18.75 19.82 -7.12
C PRO A 666 19.92 19.19 -7.86
N GLY A 667 20.34 18.01 -7.46
CA GLY A 667 21.48 17.32 -8.07
C GLY A 667 21.43 15.80 -7.89
N LYS A 668 22.49 15.12 -8.30
CA LYS A 668 22.57 13.65 -8.22
C LYS A 668 22.87 13.13 -6.80
N LYS A 669 23.36 13.99 -5.89
CA LYS A 669 23.80 13.57 -4.56
C LYS A 669 22.82 13.83 -3.44
N LEU A 670 21.93 14.83 -3.59
CA LEU A 670 21.09 15.31 -2.51
C LEU A 670 19.63 15.37 -2.94
N SER A 671 18.75 14.86 -2.11
CA SER A 671 17.30 15.10 -2.18
C SER A 671 16.76 15.34 -0.76
N PHE A 672 15.78 16.23 -0.65
CA PHE A 672 15.11 16.51 0.61
C PHE A 672 13.64 16.85 0.39
N ASN A 673 12.84 16.57 1.40
CA ASN A 673 11.43 16.93 1.45
C ASN A 673 11.03 17.22 2.89
N GLY A 674 9.99 18.04 3.05
CA GLY A 674 9.42 18.35 4.35
C GLY A 674 7.96 18.75 4.25
N GLN A 675 7.23 18.51 5.33
CA GLN A 675 5.83 18.88 5.48
C GLN A 675 5.56 19.26 6.93
N ILE A 676 4.84 20.34 7.12
CA ILE A 676 4.27 20.72 8.42
C ILE A 676 2.76 20.82 8.26
N THR A 677 2.04 20.21 9.19
CA THR A 677 0.57 20.16 9.19
C THR A 677 0.06 20.56 10.56
N GLN A 678 -0.92 21.43 10.60
CA GLN A 678 -1.66 21.76 11.81
C GLN A 678 -3.14 21.50 11.61
N ARG A 679 -3.74 20.74 12.53
CA ARG A 679 -5.16 20.43 12.54
C ARG A 679 -5.79 20.95 13.81
N TRP A 680 -6.82 21.77 13.70
CA TRP A 680 -7.64 22.26 14.79
C TRP A 680 -8.93 21.46 14.86
N GLY A 681 -9.46 21.26 16.06
CA GLY A 681 -10.67 20.47 16.28
C GLY A 681 -10.49 18.97 16.05
N HIS A 682 -9.25 18.47 15.97
CA HIS A 682 -8.96 17.06 15.84
C HIS A 682 -9.26 16.33 17.15
N PHE A 683 -9.87 15.14 17.08
CA PHE A 683 -10.23 14.38 18.27
C PHE A 683 -9.03 13.62 18.86
N ASP A 684 -8.85 13.79 20.18
CA ASP A 684 -8.28 12.77 21.03
C ASP A 684 -9.38 11.76 21.35
N LEU A 685 -9.18 10.51 20.98
CA LEU A 685 -10.15 9.43 21.19
C LEU A 685 -10.08 8.85 22.61
N ASP A 686 -9.23 9.43 23.46
CA ASP A 686 -9.05 9.08 24.87
C ASP A 686 -8.62 7.61 25.11
N PHE A 687 -7.90 7.01 24.17
CA PHE A 687 -7.43 5.64 24.37
C PHE A 687 -6.26 5.54 25.36
N GLY A 688 -5.46 6.62 25.49
CA GLY A 688 -4.19 6.62 26.21
C GLY A 688 -3.11 5.79 25.51
N ASN A 689 -1.88 5.91 25.98
CA ASN A 689 -0.73 5.16 25.47
C ASN A 689 0.17 4.71 26.61
N GLY A 690 -0.39 3.90 27.51
CA GLY A 690 0.30 3.34 28.65
C GLY A 690 0.71 4.37 29.71
N SER A 691 1.76 4.05 30.47
CA SER A 691 2.23 4.88 31.59
C SER A 691 2.84 6.22 31.16
N LYS A 692 3.39 6.29 29.95
CA LYS A 692 4.05 7.49 29.43
C LYS A 692 3.06 8.59 29.00
N TYR A 693 1.93 8.17 28.43
CA TYR A 693 0.83 9.03 28.03
C TYR A 693 -0.49 8.44 28.54
N PRO A 694 -0.77 8.64 29.85
CA PRO A 694 -2.05 8.23 30.41
C PRO A 694 -3.18 9.03 29.75
N ARG A 695 -4.40 8.55 29.91
CA ARG A 695 -5.59 9.27 29.49
C ARG A 695 -5.67 10.61 30.17
N VAL A 696 -6.01 11.66 29.40
CA VAL A 696 -6.00 13.06 29.85
C VAL A 696 -7.34 13.75 29.69
N SER A 697 -8.44 13.01 29.53
CA SER A 697 -9.80 13.53 29.61
C SER A 697 -10.09 14.05 31.03
N PRO A 698 -11.03 15.00 31.20
CA PRO A 698 -11.32 15.59 32.51
C PRO A 698 -11.59 14.53 33.59
N PHE A 699 -12.49 13.60 33.31
CA PHE A 699 -12.83 12.54 34.25
C PHE A 699 -11.68 11.56 34.52
N ALA A 700 -10.88 11.25 33.49
CA ALA A 700 -9.71 10.37 33.67
C ALA A 700 -8.66 11.02 34.60
N LEU A 701 -8.47 12.34 34.50
CA LEU A 701 -7.57 13.08 35.40
C LEU A 701 -8.10 13.13 36.84
N GLU A 702 -9.40 13.36 37.02
CA GLU A 702 -10.04 13.35 38.32
C GLU A 702 -9.92 11.97 39.00
N LEU A 703 -10.30 10.90 38.27
CA LEU A 703 -10.18 9.54 38.78
C LEU A 703 -8.74 9.16 39.12
N ALA A 704 -7.77 9.62 38.31
CA ALA A 704 -6.35 9.37 38.57
C ALA A 704 -5.86 10.08 39.85
N ALA A 705 -6.33 11.29 40.09
CA ALA A 705 -6.04 12.03 41.33
C ALA A 705 -6.65 11.35 42.58
N ASP A 706 -7.91 10.93 42.49
CA ASP A 706 -8.62 10.24 43.57
C ASP A 706 -7.97 8.89 43.90
N LYS A 707 -7.56 8.15 42.83
CA LYS A 707 -6.85 6.89 42.98
C LYS A 707 -5.48 7.09 43.63
N ALA A 708 -4.73 8.13 43.25
CA ALA A 708 -3.45 8.46 43.86
C ALA A 708 -3.60 8.83 45.34
N ALA A 709 -4.67 9.56 45.69
CA ALA A 709 -4.98 9.87 47.10
C ALA A 709 -5.32 8.60 47.90
N ALA A 710 -6.14 7.70 47.38
CA ALA A 710 -6.47 6.42 48.03
C ALA A 710 -5.24 5.49 48.15
N GLU A 711 -4.34 5.47 47.16
CA GLU A 711 -3.07 4.74 47.19
C GLU A 711 -2.15 5.32 48.29
N ALA A 712 -2.02 6.64 48.36
CA ALA A 712 -1.24 7.32 49.43
C ALA A 712 -1.78 7.06 50.82
N ALA A 713 -3.11 6.91 50.95
CA ALA A 713 -3.78 6.52 52.20
C ALA A 713 -3.68 5.02 52.53
N GLY A 714 -2.98 4.22 51.67
CA GLY A 714 -2.84 2.77 51.85
C GLY A 714 -4.11 1.96 51.56
N GLN A 715 -5.17 2.59 51.07
CA GLN A 715 -6.48 1.95 50.85
C GLN A 715 -6.48 0.99 49.65
N CYS A 716 -5.56 1.17 48.73
CA CYS A 716 -5.42 0.34 47.51
C CYS A 716 -4.33 -0.72 47.65
N ALA A 717 -3.78 -0.94 48.83
CA ALA A 717 -2.66 -1.86 49.06
C ALA A 717 -2.98 -3.28 48.58
N PRO A 718 -2.03 -4.01 47.95
CA PRO A 718 -2.22 -5.39 47.48
C PRO A 718 -2.64 -6.36 48.60
N SER A 719 -2.30 -6.04 49.86
CA SER A 719 -2.66 -6.80 51.05
C SER A 719 -4.14 -6.74 51.41
N ILE A 720 -4.88 -5.75 50.91
CA ILE A 720 -6.33 -5.62 51.14
C ILE A 720 -7.05 -6.44 50.04
N PRO A 721 -7.95 -7.37 50.40
CA PRO A 721 -8.77 -8.07 49.40
C PRO A 721 -9.49 -7.10 48.46
N VAL A 722 -9.60 -7.40 47.17
CA VAL A 722 -10.19 -6.52 46.16
C VAL A 722 -11.62 -6.07 46.58
N LYS A 723 -12.38 -6.97 47.18
CA LYS A 723 -13.75 -6.69 47.68
C LYS A 723 -13.81 -5.64 48.78
N ASP A 724 -12.73 -5.46 49.54
CA ASP A 724 -12.61 -4.57 50.69
C ASP A 724 -11.93 -3.24 50.33
N ARG A 725 -11.44 -3.08 49.10
CA ARG A 725 -10.84 -1.84 48.62
C ARG A 725 -11.93 -0.84 48.21
N PRO A 726 -11.72 0.48 48.40
CA PRO A 726 -12.57 1.48 47.80
C PRO A 726 -12.73 1.29 46.29
N ALA A 727 -13.90 1.58 45.76
CA ALA A 727 -14.21 1.41 44.33
C ALA A 727 -13.19 2.15 43.41
N VAL A 728 -12.69 3.31 43.85
CA VAL A 728 -11.70 4.12 43.13
C VAL A 728 -10.40 3.35 42.81
N CYS A 729 -10.02 2.37 43.65
CA CYS A 729 -8.80 1.56 43.40
C CYS A 729 -8.89 0.69 42.14
N THR A 730 -10.07 0.30 41.72
CA THR A 730 -10.35 -0.58 40.58
C THR A 730 -11.12 0.11 39.47
N ALA A 731 -11.59 1.33 39.71
CA ALA A 731 -12.35 2.08 38.74
C ALA A 731 -11.54 2.38 37.47
N VAL A 732 -12.18 2.29 36.32
CA VAL A 732 -11.64 2.67 35.02
C VAL A 732 -12.54 3.78 34.48
N ALA A 733 -11.93 4.91 34.12
CA ALA A 733 -12.68 6.01 33.54
C ALA A 733 -13.31 5.57 32.21
N PRO A 734 -14.57 5.89 31.92
CA PRO A 734 -15.16 5.71 30.60
C PRO A 734 -14.41 6.56 29.55
N LEU A 735 -14.47 6.19 28.29
CA LEU A 735 -13.87 6.98 27.21
C LEU A 735 -14.61 8.31 27.06
N ASP A 736 -13.85 9.37 26.92
CA ASP A 736 -14.36 10.73 26.73
C ASP A 736 -13.57 11.43 25.61
N PRO A 737 -13.88 11.13 24.32
CA PRO A 737 -13.25 11.77 23.18
C PRO A 737 -13.39 13.29 23.26
N GLY A 738 -12.27 14.00 23.14
CA GLY A 738 -12.22 15.45 23.26
C GLY A 738 -11.52 16.13 22.10
N ARG A 739 -11.90 17.37 21.80
CA ARG A 739 -11.30 18.17 20.75
C ARG A 739 -9.92 18.66 21.16
N GLY A 740 -9.01 18.74 20.18
CA GLY A 740 -7.66 19.22 20.42
C GLY A 740 -7.01 19.82 19.17
N LYS A 741 -5.76 20.18 19.35
CA LYS A 741 -4.86 20.65 18.30
C LYS A 741 -3.80 19.60 18.02
N LEU A 742 -3.78 19.08 16.80
CA LEU A 742 -2.75 18.16 16.31
C LEU A 742 -1.76 18.93 15.46
N ILE A 743 -0.46 18.78 15.76
CA ILE A 743 0.64 19.26 14.94
C ILE A 743 1.42 18.05 14.45
N GLN A 744 1.69 17.99 13.15
CA GLN A 744 2.47 16.96 12.49
C GLN A 744 3.63 17.60 11.73
N PHE A 745 4.79 17.02 11.82
CA PHE A 745 5.97 17.41 11.07
C PHE A 745 6.65 16.18 10.51
N ASN A 746 6.84 16.16 9.19
CA ASN A 746 7.54 15.10 8.47
C ASN A 746 8.69 15.75 7.70
N ALA A 747 9.89 15.19 7.78
CA ALA A 747 11.00 15.60 6.94
C ALA A 747 11.89 14.42 6.59
N GLY A 748 12.49 14.47 5.42
CA GLY A 748 13.41 13.47 4.93
C GLY A 748 14.55 14.09 4.14
N ILE A 749 15.74 13.54 4.30
CA ILE A 749 16.92 13.86 3.51
C ILE A 749 17.58 12.58 3.05
N THR A 750 17.97 12.52 1.79
CA THR A 750 18.77 11.42 1.22
C THR A 750 20.05 12.00 0.64
N TYR A 751 21.18 11.42 1.02
CA TYR A 751 22.50 11.81 0.54
C TYR A 751 23.24 10.62 -0.05
N ARG A 752 23.77 10.79 -1.26
CA ARG A 752 24.54 9.80 -2.02
C ARG A 752 25.95 10.33 -2.27
N PRO A 753 26.92 10.07 -1.36
CA PRO A 753 28.30 10.52 -1.53
C PRO A 753 28.98 9.89 -2.73
N THR A 754 28.73 8.59 -2.97
CA THR A 754 29.23 7.83 -4.14
C THR A 754 28.06 7.17 -4.87
N ASN A 755 28.35 6.48 -5.98
CA ASN A 755 27.34 5.74 -6.73
C ASN A 755 26.85 4.49 -5.98
N GLU A 756 27.65 3.97 -5.05
CA GLU A 756 27.38 2.74 -4.30
C GLU A 756 26.78 2.99 -2.93
N LEU A 757 27.05 4.15 -2.32
CA LEU A 757 26.63 4.47 -0.95
C LEU A 757 25.46 5.44 -0.93
N SER A 758 24.39 5.09 -0.26
CA SER A 758 23.27 5.97 0.03
C SER A 758 22.93 5.96 1.51
N GLY A 759 22.69 7.14 2.07
CA GLY A 759 22.19 7.35 3.41
C GLY A 759 20.91 8.16 3.39
N SER A 760 19.92 7.81 4.19
CA SER A 760 18.73 8.62 4.39
C SER A 760 18.42 8.78 5.87
N PHE A 761 17.94 9.97 6.23
CA PHE A 761 17.40 10.26 7.55
C PHE A 761 15.99 10.81 7.37
N SER A 762 15.06 10.32 8.19
CA SER A 762 13.71 10.86 8.23
C SER A 762 13.22 11.03 9.66
N ILE A 763 12.36 12.00 9.85
CA ILE A 763 11.65 12.29 11.10
C ILE A 763 10.15 12.36 10.81
N ASN A 764 9.35 11.67 11.61
CA ASN A 764 7.90 11.81 11.68
C ASN A 764 7.55 12.18 13.12
N SER A 765 7.05 13.40 13.31
CA SER A 765 6.71 13.96 14.61
C SER A 765 5.22 14.28 14.67
N GLN A 766 4.54 13.87 15.72
CA GLN A 766 3.14 14.18 15.97
C GLN A 766 2.93 14.54 17.44
N GLN A 767 2.11 15.57 17.68
CA GLN A 767 1.69 15.94 19.02
C GLN A 767 0.23 16.39 19.03
N LEU A 768 -0.54 15.81 19.92
CA LEU A 768 -1.94 16.16 20.12
C LEU A 768 -2.13 16.76 21.52
N LYS A 769 -2.71 17.97 21.59
CA LYS A 769 -3.02 18.67 22.82
C LYS A 769 -4.53 18.92 22.89
N ARG A 770 -5.18 18.48 23.95
CA ARG A 770 -6.63 18.72 24.18
C ARG A 770 -6.91 20.17 24.51
N TYR A 771 -8.11 20.65 24.17
CA TYR A 771 -8.55 22.01 24.51
C TYR A 771 -9.14 22.11 25.91
N ASP A 772 -9.84 21.06 26.37
CA ASP A 772 -10.57 21.03 27.63
C ASP A 772 -9.65 20.96 28.87
N THR A 773 -8.60 20.18 28.78
CA THR A 773 -7.65 19.97 29.89
C THR A 773 -6.32 20.68 29.70
N ASP A 774 -6.06 21.24 28.50
CA ASP A 774 -4.78 21.84 28.10
C ASP A 774 -3.58 20.88 28.26
N ARG A 775 -3.84 19.55 28.24
CA ARG A 775 -2.85 18.49 28.36
C ARG A 775 -2.53 17.86 27.01
N TYR A 776 -1.29 17.36 26.88
CA TYR A 776 -0.91 16.55 25.73
C TYR A 776 -1.43 15.13 25.90
N ALA A 777 -2.26 14.67 24.96
CA ALA A 777 -2.66 13.28 24.86
C ALA A 777 -1.45 12.43 24.47
N PHE A 778 -0.60 12.94 23.57
CA PHE A 778 0.67 12.32 23.21
C PHE A 778 1.63 13.30 22.50
N LYS A 779 2.92 12.96 22.56
CA LYS A 779 4.01 13.53 21.73
C LYS A 779 4.87 12.38 21.25
N ILE A 780 4.93 12.18 19.94
CA ILE A 780 5.62 11.05 19.33
C ILE A 780 6.58 11.57 18.29
N ASN A 781 7.80 11.04 18.30
CA ASN A 781 8.76 11.19 17.22
C ASN A 781 9.22 9.80 16.81
N ILE A 782 9.17 9.53 15.50
CA ILE A 782 9.81 8.37 14.89
C ILE A 782 10.98 8.90 14.07
N LEU A 783 12.18 8.48 14.42
CA LEU A 783 13.43 8.83 13.75
C LEU A 783 13.91 7.58 13.03
N THR A 784 14.14 7.66 11.73
CA THR A 784 14.69 6.55 10.94
C THR A 784 15.98 6.98 10.26
N LEU A 785 17.05 6.25 10.52
CA LEU A 785 18.32 6.33 9.80
C LEU A 785 18.50 5.06 8.98
N ARG A 786 18.72 5.20 7.69
CA ARG A 786 19.01 4.09 6.78
C ARG A 786 20.29 4.34 6.03
N GLY A 787 21.18 3.36 6.03
CA GLY A 787 22.39 3.32 5.21
C GLY A 787 22.36 2.08 4.31
N THR A 788 22.67 2.24 3.03
CA THR A 788 22.78 1.11 2.09
C THR A 788 24.07 1.27 1.30
N TYR A 789 24.87 0.22 1.27
CA TYR A 789 26.02 0.09 0.40
C TYR A 789 25.77 -1.02 -0.61
N GLN A 790 25.76 -0.66 -1.89
CA GLN A 790 25.53 -1.56 -3.02
C GLN A 790 26.86 -1.95 -3.64
N PHE A 791 27.32 -3.18 -3.43
CA PHE A 791 28.60 -3.66 -3.99
C PHE A 791 28.50 -3.89 -5.49
N THR A 792 27.40 -4.53 -5.91
CA THR A 792 27.07 -4.82 -7.31
C THR A 792 25.56 -4.70 -7.50
N LYS A 793 25.03 -4.83 -8.71
CA LYS A 793 23.58 -4.87 -8.94
C LYS A 793 22.87 -5.98 -8.12
N ALA A 794 23.60 -7.03 -7.73
CA ALA A 794 23.07 -8.19 -7.02
C ALA A 794 23.41 -8.23 -5.54
N THR A 795 24.42 -7.50 -5.06
CA THR A 795 24.96 -7.66 -3.69
C THR A 795 24.92 -6.34 -2.93
N PHE A 796 24.33 -6.34 -1.76
CA PHE A 796 24.23 -5.16 -0.93
C PHE A 796 24.33 -5.46 0.58
N THR A 797 24.64 -4.42 1.36
CA THR A 797 24.42 -4.40 2.80
C THR A 797 23.57 -3.19 3.19
N ARG A 798 22.73 -3.35 4.20
CA ARG A 798 21.83 -2.31 4.68
C ARG A 798 21.77 -2.28 6.20
N LEU A 799 21.82 -1.07 6.75
CA LEU A 799 21.56 -0.80 8.17
C LEU A 799 20.33 0.09 8.28
N ILE A 800 19.41 -0.24 9.16
CA ILE A 800 18.26 0.59 9.54
C ILE A 800 18.26 0.75 11.04
N LEU A 801 18.13 1.98 11.52
CA LEU A 801 17.95 2.33 12.92
C LEU A 801 16.68 3.14 13.05
N ASP A 802 15.69 2.61 13.75
CA ASP A 802 14.41 3.24 14.01
C ASP A 802 14.28 3.53 15.50
N TYR A 803 14.04 4.77 15.88
CA TYR A 803 13.76 5.15 17.26
C TYR A 803 12.36 5.75 17.39
N ASN A 804 11.53 5.12 18.21
CA ASN A 804 10.18 5.59 18.53
C ASN A 804 10.14 6.12 19.97
N THR A 805 9.88 7.42 20.13
CA THR A 805 9.84 8.06 21.46
C THR A 805 8.61 7.71 22.26
N LEU A 806 7.51 7.20 21.64
CA LEU A 806 6.32 6.75 22.35
C LEU A 806 6.64 5.62 23.32
N ASP A 807 7.29 4.57 22.79
CA ASP A 807 7.65 3.37 23.52
C ASP A 807 9.09 3.42 24.06
N SER A 808 9.81 4.51 23.76
CA SER A 808 11.27 4.63 23.97
C SER A 808 12.03 3.44 23.36
N ARG A 809 11.62 3.02 22.16
CA ARG A 809 12.05 1.78 21.52
C ARG A 809 13.00 2.08 20.37
N LEU A 810 14.18 1.45 20.42
CA LEU A 810 15.15 1.46 19.33
C LEU A 810 15.16 0.09 18.66
N ARG A 811 14.94 0.08 17.36
CA ARG A 811 15.11 -1.11 16.51
C ARG A 811 16.33 -0.91 15.63
N ALA A 812 17.21 -1.89 15.62
CA ALA A 812 18.37 -1.93 14.77
C ALA A 812 18.28 -3.15 13.86
N GLN A 813 18.45 -2.96 12.56
CA GLN A 813 18.39 -4.02 11.56
C GLN A 813 19.64 -3.94 10.68
N ALA A 814 20.41 -5.00 10.61
CA ALA A 814 21.50 -5.15 9.67
C ALA A 814 21.19 -6.31 8.72
N LEU A 815 21.36 -6.08 7.44
CA LEU A 815 21.03 -7.06 6.40
C LEU A 815 22.14 -7.10 5.35
N PHE A 816 22.65 -8.28 5.08
CA PHE A 816 23.41 -8.58 3.85
C PHE A 816 22.49 -9.32 2.89
N GLY A 817 22.50 -8.95 1.61
CA GLY A 817 21.69 -9.56 0.57
C GLY A 817 22.49 -9.82 -0.70
N TRP A 818 22.24 -10.97 -1.31
CA TRP A 818 22.69 -11.32 -2.64
C TRP A 818 21.51 -11.85 -3.46
N THR A 819 21.13 -11.11 -4.50
CA THR A 819 19.93 -11.37 -5.32
C THR A 819 20.31 -11.29 -6.81
N PRO A 820 20.93 -12.32 -7.37
CA PRO A 820 21.42 -12.30 -8.74
C PRO A 820 20.30 -12.30 -9.80
N SER A 821 19.15 -12.88 -9.48
CA SER A 821 17.98 -12.95 -10.35
C SER A 821 16.71 -13.12 -9.50
N PRO A 822 15.51 -12.76 -10.03
CA PRO A 822 14.24 -13.07 -9.37
C PRO A 822 14.15 -14.56 -9.01
N GLY A 823 13.67 -14.84 -7.79
CA GLY A 823 13.56 -16.23 -7.27
C GLY A 823 14.86 -16.82 -6.71
N THR A 824 16.04 -16.24 -6.98
CA THR A 824 17.31 -16.66 -6.37
C THR A 824 17.81 -15.57 -5.44
N ALA A 825 17.92 -15.88 -4.16
CA ALA A 825 18.35 -14.93 -3.15
C ALA A 825 19.06 -15.61 -1.99
N PHE A 826 20.02 -14.90 -1.39
CA PHE A 826 20.64 -15.23 -0.11
C PHE A 826 20.59 -13.99 0.77
N TYR A 827 20.10 -14.15 1.99
CA TYR A 827 20.06 -13.10 3.00
C TYR A 827 20.66 -13.59 4.30
N ALA A 828 21.43 -12.72 4.95
CA ALA A 828 21.85 -12.90 6.34
C ALA A 828 21.48 -11.63 7.10
N GLY A 829 20.68 -11.76 8.14
CA GLY A 829 20.12 -10.63 8.86
C GLY A 829 20.25 -10.71 10.37
N TYR A 830 20.36 -9.55 10.98
CA TYR A 830 20.36 -9.33 12.41
C TYR A 830 19.39 -8.23 12.77
N ASN A 831 18.42 -8.53 13.62
CA ASN A 831 17.47 -7.58 14.16
C ASN A 831 17.64 -7.51 15.68
N ASP A 832 17.71 -6.32 16.23
CA ASP A 832 17.77 -6.05 17.68
C ASP A 832 16.67 -5.06 18.06
N ASP A 833 16.04 -5.30 19.19
CA ASP A 833 14.93 -4.50 19.70
C ASP A 833 15.24 -4.14 21.17
N LEU A 834 15.39 -2.84 21.40
CA LEU A 834 15.81 -2.29 22.69
C LEU A 834 14.81 -1.23 23.16
N ASN A 835 14.54 -1.17 24.43
CA ASN A 835 13.87 -0.05 25.08
C ASN A 835 14.89 0.79 25.85
N TYR A 836 14.63 2.10 25.93
CA TYR A 836 15.47 3.05 26.64
C TYR A 836 14.69 3.72 27.78
N ASP A 837 15.26 3.73 28.98
CA ASP A 837 14.68 4.32 30.19
C ASP A 837 13.19 4.03 30.36
N THR A 838 12.82 2.75 30.34
CA THR A 838 11.45 2.27 30.45
C THR A 838 11.22 1.51 31.75
N LEU A 839 9.94 1.41 32.13
CA LEU A 839 9.57 0.57 33.26
C LEU A 839 9.82 -0.91 32.94
N HIS A 840 10.38 -1.60 33.90
CA HIS A 840 10.50 -3.04 33.83
C HIS A 840 9.10 -3.67 33.73
N PRO A 841 8.82 -4.56 32.76
CA PRO A 841 7.46 -5.05 32.54
C PRO A 841 6.86 -5.80 33.73
N PHE A 842 7.73 -6.45 34.54
CA PHE A 842 7.31 -7.26 35.67
C PHE A 842 7.41 -6.51 37.01
N THR A 843 8.54 -5.84 37.28
CA THR A 843 8.77 -5.17 38.57
C THR A 843 8.21 -3.75 38.62
N ARG A 844 7.85 -3.18 37.45
CA ARG A 844 7.40 -1.78 37.30
C ARG A 844 8.39 -0.71 37.78
N GLN A 845 9.64 -1.09 38.04
CA GLN A 845 10.72 -0.16 38.36
C GLN A 845 11.31 0.43 37.10
N LEU A 846 11.80 1.67 37.18
CA LEU A 846 12.52 2.32 36.08
C LEU A 846 13.86 1.62 35.88
N VAL A 847 14.11 1.16 34.66
CA VAL A 847 15.40 0.58 34.23
C VAL A 847 16.10 1.63 33.37
N PRO A 848 17.17 2.24 33.85
CA PRO A 848 17.92 3.23 33.11
C PRO A 848 18.74 2.59 31.98
N GLY A 849 18.92 3.35 30.86
CA GLY A 849 19.69 2.89 29.72
C GLY A 849 18.93 1.96 28.77
N PHE A 850 19.66 1.34 27.85
CA PHE A 850 19.07 0.41 26.88
C PHE A 850 18.89 -0.99 27.47
N ARG A 851 17.68 -1.50 27.35
CA ARG A 851 17.34 -2.88 27.68
C ARG A 851 16.89 -3.61 26.42
N ARG A 852 17.48 -4.76 26.14
CA ARG A 852 17.10 -5.60 25.02
C ARG A 852 15.79 -6.34 25.33
N ASN A 853 14.82 -6.22 24.39
CA ASN A 853 13.55 -6.94 24.46
C ASN A 853 13.61 -8.25 23.66
N SER A 854 14.17 -8.18 22.46
CA SER A 854 14.28 -9.31 21.57
C SER A 854 15.48 -9.15 20.63
N ARG A 855 15.93 -10.27 20.11
CA ARG A 855 16.96 -10.33 19.07
C ARG A 855 16.62 -11.47 18.12
N THR A 856 16.83 -11.26 16.83
CA THR A 856 16.68 -12.29 15.81
C THR A 856 17.90 -12.32 14.92
N LEU A 857 18.49 -13.50 14.78
CA LEU A 857 19.47 -13.83 13.75
C LEU A 857 18.79 -14.73 12.74
N PHE A 858 18.97 -14.48 11.45
CA PHE A 858 18.43 -15.35 10.42
C PHE A 858 19.34 -15.43 9.18
N ILE A 859 19.27 -16.60 8.55
CA ILE A 859 19.81 -16.85 7.21
C ILE A 859 18.68 -17.41 6.38
N LYS A 860 18.44 -16.80 5.21
CA LYS A 860 17.41 -17.22 4.27
C LYS A 860 18.05 -17.43 2.91
N MET A 861 17.69 -18.53 2.24
CA MET A 861 18.15 -18.85 0.91
C MET A 861 16.98 -19.35 0.05
N SER A 862 16.92 -18.89 -1.19
CA SER A 862 16.05 -19.44 -2.23
C SER A 862 16.82 -19.59 -3.52
N TYR A 863 16.42 -20.56 -4.37
CA TYR A 863 17.08 -20.83 -5.61
C TYR A 863 16.08 -21.16 -6.73
N LEU A 864 16.12 -20.41 -7.83
CA LEU A 864 15.25 -20.66 -8.98
C LEU A 864 15.83 -21.74 -9.89
N ILE A 865 15.12 -22.84 -10.04
CA ILE A 865 15.36 -23.89 -11.02
C ILE A 865 14.30 -23.74 -12.10
N ARG A 866 14.72 -23.44 -13.35
CA ARG A 866 13.80 -23.21 -14.48
C ARG A 866 14.12 -24.19 -15.60
N ARG A 867 13.11 -24.92 -16.06
CA ARG A 867 13.24 -25.87 -17.18
C ARG A 867 12.10 -25.68 -18.17
N GLY A 868 12.47 -25.45 -19.44
CA GLY A 868 11.56 -25.48 -20.59
C GLY A 868 11.52 -26.90 -21.22
N PHE A 869 10.39 -27.30 -21.83
CA PHE A 869 10.21 -28.56 -22.53
C PHE A 869 9.14 -28.48 -23.64
#